data_19d3aa79e8289c239481f27d5b2e7278
#
_entry.id   19d3aa79e8289c239481f27d5b2e7278
#
_cell.length_a   1.000
_cell.length_b   1.000
_cell.length_c   1.000
_cell.angle_alpha   90.00
_cell.angle_beta   90.00
_cell.angle_gamma   90.00
#
_symmetry.space_group_name_H-M   'P 1'
#
loop_
_entity.id
_entity.type
_entity.pdbx_description
1 polymer ?
#
loop_
_entity_poly.entity_id
_entity_poly.type
_entity_poly.pdbx_seq_one_letter_code
_entity_poly.pdbx_strand_id
1 'polypeptide(L)'
;METRDNLPRPEPDEPQSDVTRRDFLVRTGLLGGALTLFPGTPSVLRDVVRRTVHASPGALSALAAPGDDLAPLYSGLTWRLLGPFRGGRTDAVTGVPSRPNEFYSGSVNGGLWKTIDAGRVWEPVFDANPVASIGAVTVAPSAPDTVYVGSGECTLRDSTGFGNGMYKSTDAGKTWTHIGLDGTQHIGKVAVHPHDPNIVFVAAIGNFYGPNADRGVFRSTDGGRSWKKVLFKNENVGAVEVVIDPTNPSVIYAGLWNTRRPPWFVYAPTNGPGGGIYKSTDGGDTWNQLTNGLPKEGIGKTGIAVCPSNPQRVYAVIDDLMQDPSIPVDTSQAAVAARQFGVGVPGLGGFFRSDDAGATWSRLSNDSALWGRGWYFEHIVVDPKNADVVYVANVSVSRSMDGGHTWVPLRGSPGGDDYHQPWVSPDDPNTMIVASDQGTVITRNAKTDDPREVTWSSWLNQPTAQIYHVSIDYRFPYWVTGAQQDSGAVAVRSRGKFGELSMRDWEPIGAGGESGYTAGDPLHPGIVFGGTGQRFDLALNVAVPGTTAPQVPKGETARADWTQPLVVSRADPRALYYGNQYLFRSTDSAQTWTKLSPDLTRPQPGVPQGLDAAAAADTGSNGQRGVIYTIAPSPILVPMVWIGTDDGAIQLTMDNGGHWQNVTPPAMTAWSRVTMLEASHFDFNTAYASVDRHQLQDFEPYIYRTRDVGKTWQRITKGLPAGVYVHTVKEDPMRRGLLFAGTERGAYVSFDDGDAWLPLQLNLPTTSVRDFEVYENDLVVATHGRGFWVIDDITPLRQLDAAHLASEVVLFKPSDAIYYQQGGDNGTPLQKDEPQAANPPNGAAIDYYFKAAASGAVTLEIMDADGKVVHTFSNGASAEAPAGGRRRPGIPNTTALWRPAPEPFETAAGMHRIVWLPVKDMPRGGPGGGGGFGRRRIPLLGAFTARLTVNGKTYAQPLTVKPDPRGLPGVEDEDDGNDDY
;
A
#
# COMPACT_ATOMS: atom_id res chain seq x y z
N MET A 1 47.88 8.90 -41.52
CA MET A 1 47.42 9.15 -42.92
C MET A 1 45.94 9.49 -42.72
N GLU A 2 45.64 10.78 -42.55
CA GLU A 2 45.21 11.77 -43.54
C GLU A 2 43.97 11.27 -44.31
N THR A 3 42.87 11.98 -44.40
CA THR A 3 42.59 13.42 -44.48
C THR A 3 41.12 13.69 -44.16
N ARG A 4 40.87 14.76 -43.46
CA ARG A 4 39.88 15.81 -43.56
C ARG A 4 38.90 15.74 -44.74
N ASP A 5 37.56 15.99 -44.41
CA ASP A 5 36.94 17.13 -45.09
C ASP A 5 35.77 17.74 -44.27
N ASN A 6 35.77 19.06 -44.28
CA ASN A 6 34.83 20.00 -43.67
C ASN A 6 33.50 20.08 -44.43
N LEU A 7 32.39 20.14 -43.65
CA LEU A 7 31.17 20.81 -44.14
C LEU A 7 30.62 21.73 -43.04
N PRO A 8 30.05 22.89 -43.38
CA PRO A 8 29.80 23.97 -42.46
C PRO A 8 28.52 23.83 -41.67
N ARG A 9 28.52 24.35 -40.42
CA ARG A 9 27.37 24.51 -39.56
C ARG A 9 26.42 25.57 -40.15
N PRO A 10 25.10 25.41 -40.10
CA PRO A 10 24.17 26.53 -40.18
C PRO A 10 24.02 27.19 -38.78
N GLU A 11 24.04 28.47 -38.76
CA GLU A 11 23.70 29.32 -37.61
C GLU A 11 22.21 29.17 -37.26
N PRO A 12 21.82 29.37 -35.99
CA PRO A 12 20.41 29.29 -35.62
C PRO A 12 19.74 30.65 -35.86
N ASP A 13 18.66 30.61 -36.65
CA ASP A 13 17.70 31.70 -36.72
C ASP A 13 16.86 31.71 -35.44
N GLU A 14 16.90 32.79 -34.71
CA GLU A 14 15.93 33.15 -33.67
C GLU A 14 14.57 33.46 -34.30
N PRO A 15 13.49 33.01 -33.69
CA PRO A 15 12.26 33.78 -33.70
C PRO A 15 12.00 34.32 -32.29
N GLN A 16 12.23 35.61 -32.10
CA GLN A 16 11.58 36.39 -31.08
C GLN A 16 10.07 36.23 -31.23
N SER A 17 9.42 35.72 -30.21
CA SER A 17 8.01 36.02 -29.94
C SER A 17 7.89 36.51 -28.49
N ASP A 18 7.89 37.82 -28.36
CA ASP A 18 7.44 38.55 -27.20
C ASP A 18 5.98 38.15 -26.89
N VAL A 19 5.80 37.20 -26.02
CA VAL A 19 4.56 37.04 -25.27
C VAL A 19 4.58 38.08 -24.17
N THR A 20 3.95 39.23 -24.44
CA THR A 20 3.90 40.34 -23.50
C THR A 20 3.13 39.91 -22.24
N ARG A 21 3.57 40.44 -21.09
CA ARG A 21 2.92 40.37 -19.76
C ARG A 21 1.39 40.62 -19.78
N ARG A 22 0.85 41.11 -20.89
CA ARG A 22 -0.57 41.42 -21.07
C ARG A 22 -1.44 40.19 -21.37
N ASP A 23 -0.92 39.15 -22.04
CA ASP A 23 -1.68 38.00 -22.43
C ASP A 23 -1.86 36.96 -21.28
N PHE A 24 -0.94 36.99 -20.31
CA PHE A 24 -1.04 36.19 -19.09
C PHE A 24 -2.13 36.72 -18.13
N LEU A 25 -2.38 38.03 -18.12
CA LEU A 25 -3.33 38.70 -17.22
C LEU A 25 -4.79 38.63 -17.68
N VAL A 26 -5.07 38.27 -18.94
CA VAL A 26 -6.43 38.24 -19.50
C VAL A 26 -7.12 36.87 -19.22
N ARG A 27 -6.38 35.81 -18.87
CA ARG A 27 -6.94 34.49 -18.57
C ARG A 27 -7.23 34.19 -17.10
N THR A 28 -6.86 35.05 -16.17
CA THR A 28 -7.09 34.90 -14.74
C THR A 28 -8.02 35.96 -14.17
N GLY A 29 -9.21 36.13 -14.74
CA GLY A 29 -10.25 36.95 -14.18
C GLY A 29 -11.04 36.20 -13.14
N LEU A 30 -11.21 36.84 -11.95
CA LEU A 30 -12.28 36.62 -10.96
C LEU A 30 -11.98 35.77 -9.73
N LEU A 31 -11.74 36.47 -8.61
CA LEU A 31 -12.18 36.06 -7.24
C LEU A 31 -11.97 37.19 -6.22
N GLY A 32 -12.99 37.51 -5.47
CA GLY A 32 -13.02 38.61 -4.48
C GLY A 32 -13.15 38.15 -3.03
N GLY A 33 -12.23 38.56 -2.18
CA GLY A 33 -12.27 38.45 -0.72
C GLY A 33 -11.21 39.37 -0.09
N ALA A 34 -11.49 40.03 1.01
CA ALA A 34 -10.62 41.01 1.62
C ALA A 34 -9.36 40.37 2.22
N LEU A 35 -8.19 40.72 1.73
CA LEU A 35 -6.88 40.25 2.20
C LEU A 35 -6.22 41.26 3.13
N THR A 36 -5.91 40.88 4.34
CA THR A 36 -4.88 41.48 5.16
C THR A 36 -3.55 40.81 4.85
N LEU A 37 -2.67 41.54 4.15
CA LEU A 37 -1.35 41.02 3.77
C LEU A 37 -0.36 41.15 4.93
N PHE A 38 0.55 40.18 5.04
CA PHE A 38 1.63 40.22 6.04
C PHE A 38 2.61 41.37 5.82
N PRO A 39 3.21 41.95 6.89
CA PRO A 39 4.29 42.93 6.73
C PRO A 39 5.47 42.29 6.02
N GLY A 40 5.92 42.91 4.91
CA GLY A 40 7.05 42.44 4.13
C GLY A 40 6.74 41.83 2.76
N THR A 41 5.45 41.69 2.39
CA THR A 41 5.06 41.17 1.08
C THR A 41 5.49 42.11 -0.05
N PRO A 42 6.17 41.62 -1.13
CA PRO A 42 6.58 42.47 -2.27
C PRO A 42 5.40 43.20 -2.92
N SER A 43 5.60 44.41 -3.40
CA SER A 43 4.56 45.26 -4.00
C SER A 43 3.83 44.60 -5.17
N VAL A 44 4.52 43.77 -5.95
CA VAL A 44 3.98 43.05 -7.08
C VAL A 44 2.89 42.02 -6.65
N LEU A 45 3.09 41.37 -5.51
CA LEU A 45 2.10 40.44 -4.97
C LEU A 45 0.85 41.15 -4.47
N ARG A 46 1.00 42.36 -3.90
CA ARG A 46 -0.13 43.20 -3.44
C ARG A 46 -1.05 43.61 -4.58
N ASP A 47 -0.51 43.87 -5.76
CA ASP A 47 -1.31 44.29 -6.91
C ASP A 47 -2.01 43.11 -7.61
N VAL A 48 -1.38 41.94 -7.66
CA VAL A 48 -1.99 40.72 -8.15
C VAL A 48 -3.19 40.30 -7.26
N VAL A 49 -2.98 40.32 -5.95
CA VAL A 49 -4.00 39.96 -4.96
C VAL A 49 -5.16 40.95 -4.94
N ARG A 50 -4.93 42.27 -5.10
CA ARG A 50 -6.00 43.29 -5.18
C ARG A 50 -6.87 43.14 -6.44
N ARG A 51 -6.35 42.61 -7.53
CA ARG A 51 -7.09 42.44 -8.81
C ARG A 51 -7.90 41.15 -8.89
N THR A 52 -7.61 40.17 -8.02
CA THR A 52 -8.36 38.88 -7.97
C THR A 52 -9.59 38.91 -7.07
N VAL A 53 -9.89 40.05 -6.41
CA VAL A 53 -10.82 40.12 -5.26
C VAL A 53 -12.26 40.58 -5.60
N HIS A 54 -12.73 40.57 -6.86
CA HIS A 54 -14.15 40.86 -7.14
C HIS A 54 -14.73 39.86 -8.14
N ALA A 55 -15.22 38.71 -7.61
CA ALA A 55 -16.31 37.95 -8.20
C ALA A 55 -17.31 37.59 -7.14
N SER A 56 -18.55 37.86 -7.42
CA SER A 56 -19.70 37.49 -6.61
C SER A 56 -19.68 35.97 -6.35
N PRO A 57 -20.07 35.49 -5.17
CA PRO A 57 -20.25 34.07 -4.95
C PRO A 57 -21.33 33.59 -5.92
N GLY A 58 -20.94 32.88 -6.97
CA GLY A 58 -21.90 32.02 -7.66
C GLY A 58 -22.54 31.12 -6.60
N ALA A 59 -23.86 30.98 -6.64
CA ALA A 59 -24.61 30.14 -5.74
C ALA A 59 -23.91 28.77 -5.63
N LEU A 60 -23.34 28.49 -4.46
CA LEU A 60 -23.01 27.13 -4.09
C LEU A 60 -24.33 26.35 -4.23
N SER A 61 -24.37 25.40 -5.16
CA SER A 61 -25.43 24.39 -5.14
C SER A 61 -25.48 23.89 -3.71
N ALA A 62 -26.65 23.88 -3.11
CA ALA A 62 -26.83 23.52 -1.70
C ALA A 62 -26.18 22.13 -1.51
N LEU A 63 -25.04 22.12 -0.82
CA LEU A 63 -24.39 20.89 -0.41
C LEU A 63 -25.39 20.11 0.43
N ALA A 64 -25.34 18.78 0.36
CA ALA A 64 -26.13 17.92 1.23
C ALA A 64 -25.92 18.36 2.68
N ALA A 65 -26.97 18.33 3.49
CA ALA A 65 -26.84 18.73 4.89
C ALA A 65 -25.87 17.79 5.63
N PRO A 66 -25.06 18.27 6.57
CA PRO A 66 -24.18 17.43 7.36
C PRO A 66 -24.98 16.32 8.07
N GLY A 67 -24.85 15.07 7.61
CA GLY A 67 -25.56 13.91 8.15
C GLY A 67 -26.47 13.18 7.17
N ASP A 68 -26.60 13.66 5.92
CA ASP A 68 -27.29 12.94 4.86
C ASP A 68 -26.47 11.72 4.43
N ASP A 69 -27.08 10.54 4.40
CA ASP A 69 -26.46 9.32 3.92
C ASP A 69 -26.49 9.30 2.38
N LEU A 70 -25.37 9.72 1.75
CA LEU A 70 -25.19 9.70 0.31
C LEU A 70 -24.67 8.35 -0.21
N ALA A 71 -24.32 7.41 0.67
CA ALA A 71 -23.70 6.14 0.27
C ALA A 71 -24.52 5.36 -0.77
N PRO A 72 -25.86 5.29 -0.71
CA PRO A 72 -26.65 4.63 -1.74
C PRO A 72 -26.49 5.22 -3.15
N LEU A 73 -26.17 6.53 -3.25
CA LEU A 73 -26.00 7.24 -4.54
C LEU A 73 -24.69 6.93 -5.26
N TYR A 74 -23.73 6.25 -4.62
CA TYR A 74 -22.47 5.81 -5.23
C TYR A 74 -22.15 4.33 -4.98
N SER A 75 -23.11 3.57 -4.46
CA SER A 75 -22.95 2.16 -4.10
C SER A 75 -22.65 1.23 -5.30
N GLY A 76 -22.92 1.67 -6.52
CA GLY A 76 -22.61 0.94 -7.74
C GLY A 76 -21.19 1.21 -8.29
N LEU A 77 -20.41 2.08 -7.65
CA LEU A 77 -18.99 2.21 -8.01
C LEU A 77 -18.21 1.02 -7.46
N THR A 78 -17.15 0.65 -8.13
CA THR A 78 -16.29 -0.46 -7.72
C THR A 78 -14.82 -0.10 -7.87
N TRP A 79 -14.01 -0.52 -6.89
CA TRP A 79 -12.58 -0.51 -7.00
C TRP A 79 -12.12 -1.67 -7.89
N ARG A 80 -11.28 -1.39 -8.85
CA ARG A 80 -10.64 -2.36 -9.73
C ARG A 80 -9.17 -2.50 -9.36
N LEU A 81 -8.72 -3.74 -9.13
CA LEU A 81 -7.32 -4.03 -8.86
C LEU A 81 -6.47 -3.75 -10.09
N LEU A 82 -5.34 -3.07 -9.89
CA LEU A 82 -4.32 -2.87 -10.92
C LEU A 82 -3.13 -3.84 -10.74
N GLY A 83 -2.84 -4.21 -9.52
CA GLY A 83 -1.64 -4.96 -9.14
C GLY A 83 -0.59 -4.04 -8.49
N PRO A 84 0.71 -4.36 -8.53
CA PRO A 84 1.30 -5.53 -9.18
C PRO A 84 0.89 -6.84 -8.53
N PHE A 85 0.94 -7.94 -9.28
CA PHE A 85 0.65 -9.27 -8.76
C PHE A 85 1.90 -9.91 -8.16
N ARG A 86 2.57 -9.21 -7.27
CA ARG A 86 3.73 -9.73 -6.54
C ARG A 86 3.54 -9.54 -5.04
N GLY A 87 4.15 -10.45 -4.27
CA GLY A 87 4.05 -10.44 -2.83
C GLY A 87 4.69 -9.21 -2.19
N GLY A 88 4.27 -8.94 -0.97
CA GLY A 88 4.86 -8.02 -0.03
C GLY A 88 5.05 -8.73 1.30
N ARG A 89 5.52 -7.99 2.32
CA ARG A 89 5.88 -8.56 3.62
C ARG A 89 4.82 -9.49 4.18
N THR A 90 5.28 -10.69 4.48
CA THR A 90 4.50 -11.75 5.13
C THR A 90 5.21 -12.13 6.42
N ASP A 91 4.52 -12.02 7.56
CA ASP A 91 5.08 -12.34 8.88
C ASP A 91 4.75 -13.77 9.32
N ALA A 92 3.61 -14.30 8.90
CA ALA A 92 3.04 -15.51 9.45
C ALA A 92 2.67 -16.53 8.38
N VAL A 93 3.09 -17.79 8.56
CA VAL A 93 2.70 -18.90 7.69
C VAL A 93 2.42 -20.16 8.49
N THR A 94 1.55 -21.02 7.95
CA THR A 94 1.35 -22.37 8.45
C THR A 94 0.83 -23.29 7.35
N GLY A 95 1.18 -24.57 7.40
CA GLY A 95 0.53 -25.62 6.63
C GLY A 95 -0.54 -26.31 7.46
N VAL A 96 -1.36 -27.11 6.81
CA VAL A 96 -2.41 -27.92 7.46
C VAL A 96 -1.93 -29.37 7.57
N PRO A 97 -1.67 -29.87 8.78
CA PRO A 97 -1.35 -31.29 8.96
C PRO A 97 -2.42 -32.17 8.30
N SER A 98 -2.04 -33.26 7.66
CA SER A 98 -2.89 -34.16 6.89
C SER A 98 -3.48 -33.62 5.58
N ARG A 99 -3.24 -32.32 5.21
CA ARG A 99 -3.68 -31.72 3.95
C ARG A 99 -2.48 -31.11 3.21
N PRO A 100 -1.71 -31.90 2.47
CA PRO A 100 -0.37 -31.52 2.04
C PRO A 100 -0.32 -30.34 1.05
N ASN A 101 -1.43 -29.93 0.48
CA ASN A 101 -1.52 -28.80 -0.45
C ASN A 101 -2.16 -27.55 0.16
N GLU A 102 -2.60 -27.61 1.43
CA GLU A 102 -3.32 -26.53 2.08
C GLU A 102 -2.38 -25.75 3.01
N PHE A 103 -2.27 -24.42 2.77
CA PHE A 103 -1.43 -23.52 3.55
C PHE A 103 -2.14 -22.19 3.75
N TYR A 104 -1.70 -21.47 4.79
CA TYR A 104 -2.11 -20.11 5.08
C TYR A 104 -0.90 -19.19 5.09
N SER A 105 -1.08 -17.95 4.63
CA SER A 105 -0.09 -16.89 4.55
C SER A 105 -0.68 -15.58 5.07
N GLY A 106 -0.11 -15.02 6.13
CA GLY A 106 -0.54 -13.79 6.79
C GLY A 106 0.38 -12.64 6.45
N SER A 107 -0.13 -11.68 5.66
CA SER A 107 0.61 -10.53 5.18
C SER A 107 0.41 -9.31 6.08
N VAL A 108 1.40 -8.42 6.10
CA VAL A 108 1.30 -7.12 6.79
C VAL A 108 0.39 -6.20 5.97
N ASN A 109 -0.70 -5.74 6.58
CA ASN A 109 -1.76 -4.94 5.96
C ASN A 109 -2.39 -5.56 4.69
N GLY A 110 -2.06 -6.83 4.39
CA GLY A 110 -2.55 -7.58 3.24
C GLY A 110 -3.55 -8.68 3.58
N GLY A 111 -3.87 -8.88 4.87
CA GLY A 111 -4.81 -9.90 5.33
C GLY A 111 -4.24 -11.31 5.33
N LEU A 112 -5.14 -12.29 5.52
CA LEU A 112 -4.79 -13.71 5.49
C LEU A 112 -5.23 -14.34 4.18
N TRP A 113 -4.31 -15.09 3.57
CA TRP A 113 -4.48 -15.79 2.32
C TRP A 113 -4.42 -17.30 2.53
N LYS A 114 -5.16 -18.03 1.74
CA LYS A 114 -5.21 -19.50 1.77
C LYS A 114 -4.94 -20.06 0.38
N THR A 115 -4.18 -21.15 0.32
CA THR A 115 -4.04 -21.99 -0.89
C THR A 115 -4.46 -23.41 -0.59
N ILE A 116 -4.98 -24.11 -1.59
CA ILE A 116 -5.32 -25.54 -1.53
C ILE A 116 -4.60 -26.37 -2.61
N ASP A 117 -3.67 -25.71 -3.32
CA ASP A 117 -2.93 -26.28 -4.45
C ASP A 117 -1.42 -26.00 -4.36
N ALA A 118 -0.92 -25.87 -3.12
CA ALA A 118 0.50 -25.66 -2.82
C ALA A 118 1.06 -24.33 -3.36
N GLY A 119 0.28 -23.27 -3.29
CA GLY A 119 0.72 -21.93 -3.62
C GLY A 119 0.58 -21.57 -5.10
N ARG A 120 -0.13 -22.37 -5.89
CA ARG A 120 -0.45 -22.02 -7.28
C ARG A 120 -1.47 -20.89 -7.34
N VAL A 121 -2.55 -21.01 -6.55
CA VAL A 121 -3.56 -19.96 -6.38
C VAL A 121 -3.69 -19.64 -4.89
N TRP A 122 -3.75 -18.34 -4.57
CA TRP A 122 -3.99 -17.84 -3.23
C TRP A 122 -5.32 -17.09 -3.21
N GLU A 123 -6.17 -17.40 -2.24
CA GLU A 123 -7.46 -16.75 -2.02
C GLU A 123 -7.45 -15.97 -0.72
N PRO A 124 -7.90 -14.71 -0.70
CA PRO A 124 -8.04 -13.94 0.53
C PRO A 124 -9.20 -14.51 1.35
N VAL A 125 -8.94 -14.79 2.62
CA VAL A 125 -9.94 -15.40 3.51
C VAL A 125 -10.25 -14.55 4.74
N PHE A 126 -9.76 -13.30 4.78
CA PHE A 126 -9.85 -12.46 5.98
C PHE A 126 -10.38 -11.04 5.70
N ASP A 127 -10.70 -10.69 4.48
CA ASP A 127 -10.98 -9.33 3.99
C ASP A 127 -12.16 -8.63 4.67
N ALA A 128 -13.12 -9.38 5.19
CA ALA A 128 -14.28 -8.85 5.88
C ALA A 128 -14.00 -8.42 7.35
N ASN A 129 -12.78 -8.66 7.86
CA ASN A 129 -12.43 -8.31 9.22
C ASN A 129 -11.84 -6.89 9.30
N PRO A 130 -11.98 -6.21 10.44
CA PRO A 130 -11.61 -4.80 10.58
C PRO A 130 -10.11 -4.56 10.77
N VAL A 131 -9.27 -5.55 10.52
CA VAL A 131 -7.81 -5.48 10.62
C VAL A 131 -7.18 -6.30 9.50
N ALA A 132 -6.07 -5.84 8.97
CA ALA A 132 -5.41 -6.45 7.82
C ALA A 132 -3.98 -6.96 8.10
N SER A 133 -3.39 -6.57 9.23
CA SER A 133 -2.03 -6.99 9.59
C SER A 133 -2.07 -8.29 10.39
N ILE A 134 -1.35 -9.32 9.93
CA ILE A 134 -1.34 -10.66 10.53
C ILE A 134 0.07 -10.98 11.02
N GLY A 135 0.26 -11.08 12.33
CA GLY A 135 1.55 -11.41 12.95
C GLY A 135 1.72 -12.90 13.29
N ALA A 136 0.61 -13.65 13.41
CA ALA A 136 0.67 -15.08 13.69
C ALA A 136 -0.53 -15.82 13.09
N VAL A 137 -0.30 -17.04 12.57
CA VAL A 137 -1.35 -17.95 12.14
C VAL A 137 -0.99 -19.39 12.52
N THR A 138 -1.96 -20.12 13.06
CA THR A 138 -1.75 -21.52 13.47
C THR A 138 -3.01 -22.36 13.25
N VAL A 139 -2.85 -23.52 12.63
CA VAL A 139 -3.89 -24.53 12.51
C VAL A 139 -3.79 -25.45 13.71
N ALA A 140 -4.93 -25.77 14.35
CA ALA A 140 -4.96 -26.70 15.46
C ALA A 140 -4.60 -28.13 14.99
N PRO A 141 -3.56 -28.79 15.52
CA PRO A 141 -3.10 -30.08 15.00
C PRO A 141 -4.18 -31.18 15.06
N SER A 142 -5.01 -31.19 16.09
CA SER A 142 -6.10 -32.16 16.30
C SER A 142 -7.42 -31.81 15.63
N ALA A 143 -7.52 -30.57 15.06
CA ALA A 143 -8.74 -30.08 14.40
C ALA A 143 -8.39 -29.19 13.21
N PRO A 144 -8.07 -29.76 12.03
CA PRO A 144 -7.53 -29.04 10.86
C PRO A 144 -8.42 -27.91 10.32
N ASP A 145 -9.72 -27.90 10.64
CA ASP A 145 -10.63 -26.82 10.30
C ASP A 145 -10.60 -25.66 11.30
N THR A 146 -9.91 -25.83 12.45
CA THR A 146 -9.78 -24.79 13.46
C THR A 146 -8.47 -24.03 13.24
N VAL A 147 -8.60 -22.74 12.93
CA VAL A 147 -7.48 -21.83 12.66
C VAL A 147 -7.53 -20.65 13.63
N TYR A 148 -6.40 -20.34 14.24
CA TYR A 148 -6.22 -19.17 15.08
C TYR A 148 -5.32 -18.15 14.39
N VAL A 149 -5.68 -16.87 14.49
CA VAL A 149 -4.94 -15.74 13.94
C VAL A 149 -4.69 -14.72 15.04
N GLY A 150 -3.43 -14.33 15.20
CA GLY A 150 -2.99 -13.17 15.96
C GLY A 150 -2.75 -12.01 15.03
N SER A 151 -3.43 -10.89 15.26
CA SER A 151 -3.31 -9.70 14.44
C SER A 151 -2.19 -8.78 14.89
N GLY A 152 -1.78 -7.86 13.99
CA GLY A 152 -0.68 -6.92 14.17
C GLY A 152 0.67 -7.47 13.74
N GLU A 153 1.44 -6.68 13.03
CA GLU A 153 2.77 -7.03 12.55
C GLU A 153 3.71 -7.38 13.72
N CYS A 154 4.44 -8.48 13.62
CA CYS A 154 5.35 -8.94 14.68
C CYS A 154 6.80 -8.46 14.49
N THR A 155 7.08 -7.73 13.42
CA THR A 155 8.35 -7.10 13.13
C THR A 155 8.34 -5.61 13.49
N LEU A 156 9.48 -5.06 13.85
CA LEU A 156 9.57 -3.67 14.30
C LEU A 156 10.08 -2.77 13.17
N ARG A 157 9.15 -2.17 12.43
CA ARG A 157 9.45 -1.33 11.25
C ARG A 157 8.91 0.11 11.43
N ASP A 158 9.20 0.99 10.46
CA ASP A 158 8.67 2.35 10.41
C ASP A 158 7.16 2.39 10.13
N SER A 159 6.70 1.43 9.35
CA SER A 159 5.33 1.30 8.89
C SER A 159 4.60 0.14 9.56
N THR A 160 4.95 -0.18 10.80
CA THR A 160 4.39 -1.32 11.54
C THR A 160 2.85 -1.28 11.59
N GLY A 161 2.22 -2.30 11.04
CA GLY A 161 0.76 -2.43 10.98
C GLY A 161 0.15 -2.94 12.29
N PHE A 162 -0.86 -2.26 12.81
CA PHE A 162 -1.50 -2.58 14.09
C PHE A 162 -2.57 -3.67 13.96
N GLY A 163 -2.69 -4.46 15.03
CA GLY A 163 -3.74 -5.43 15.23
C GLY A 163 -4.73 -5.01 16.32
N ASN A 164 -5.73 -5.86 16.52
CA ASN A 164 -6.75 -5.73 17.56
C ASN A 164 -7.06 -7.06 18.24
N GLY A 165 -6.04 -7.90 18.44
CA GLY A 165 -6.16 -9.15 19.18
C GLY A 165 -6.30 -10.39 18.32
N MET A 166 -7.10 -11.34 18.79
CA MET A 166 -7.18 -12.70 18.30
C MET A 166 -8.45 -12.99 17.52
N TYR A 167 -8.31 -13.84 16.50
CA TYR A 167 -9.42 -14.37 15.70
C TYR A 167 -9.38 -15.88 15.63
N LYS A 168 -10.56 -16.49 15.49
CA LYS A 168 -10.72 -17.92 15.34
C LYS A 168 -11.68 -18.25 14.19
N SER A 169 -11.30 -19.22 13.38
CA SER A 169 -12.18 -19.92 12.46
C SER A 169 -12.35 -21.37 12.90
N THR A 170 -13.51 -21.97 12.63
CA THR A 170 -13.80 -23.41 12.82
C THR A 170 -14.25 -24.10 11.54
N ASP A 171 -14.11 -23.42 10.42
CA ASP A 171 -14.55 -23.87 9.08
C ASP A 171 -13.44 -23.68 8.02
N ALA A 172 -12.18 -23.83 8.44
CA ALA A 172 -10.99 -23.70 7.61
C ALA A 172 -10.85 -22.32 6.95
N GLY A 173 -11.19 -21.25 7.69
CA GLY A 173 -11.00 -19.87 7.29
C GLY A 173 -12.12 -19.25 6.47
N LYS A 174 -13.27 -19.92 6.33
CA LYS A 174 -14.43 -19.35 5.60
C LYS A 174 -15.10 -18.24 6.40
N THR A 175 -15.20 -18.41 7.72
CA THR A 175 -15.73 -17.41 8.63
C THR A 175 -14.81 -17.21 9.84
N TRP A 176 -14.82 -16.00 10.40
CA TRP A 176 -13.97 -15.62 11.51
C TRP A 176 -14.75 -15.01 12.65
N THR A 177 -14.36 -15.34 13.87
CA THR A 177 -14.88 -14.75 15.09
C THR A 177 -13.73 -14.06 15.82
N HIS A 178 -13.89 -12.78 16.15
CA HIS A 178 -12.99 -12.07 17.05
C HIS A 178 -13.14 -12.63 18.47
N ILE A 179 -12.02 -13.01 19.11
CA ILE A 179 -12.01 -13.70 20.39
C ILE A 179 -11.23 -12.97 21.49
N GLY A 180 -11.12 -11.62 21.37
CA GLY A 180 -10.54 -10.73 22.38
C GLY A 180 -9.05 -10.49 22.25
N LEU A 181 -8.45 -10.03 23.33
CA LEU A 181 -7.05 -9.55 23.42
C LEU A 181 -6.79 -8.27 22.60
N ASP A 182 -7.78 -7.38 22.50
CA ASP A 182 -7.73 -6.15 21.69
C ASP A 182 -6.53 -5.26 22.03
N GLY A 183 -6.18 -5.15 23.30
CA GLY A 183 -5.09 -4.30 23.77
C GLY A 183 -3.68 -4.83 23.47
N THR A 184 -3.55 -6.04 22.93
CA THR A 184 -2.23 -6.64 22.63
C THR A 184 -1.53 -6.00 21.45
N GLN A 185 -2.27 -5.45 20.50
CA GLN A 185 -1.85 -4.74 19.28
C GLN A 185 -0.89 -5.51 18.34
N HIS A 186 0.06 -6.27 18.89
CA HIS A 186 1.03 -7.05 18.13
C HIS A 186 1.19 -8.43 18.75
N ILE A 187 0.86 -9.47 17.99
CA ILE A 187 0.94 -10.87 18.43
C ILE A 187 2.02 -11.57 17.60
N GLY A 188 3.09 -12.00 18.26
CA GLY A 188 4.24 -12.65 17.62
C GLY A 188 4.04 -14.14 17.34
N LYS A 189 3.30 -14.84 18.23
CA LYS A 189 3.10 -16.29 18.08
C LYS A 189 1.80 -16.77 18.71
N VAL A 190 1.23 -17.79 18.09
CA VAL A 190 0.11 -18.56 18.63
C VAL A 190 0.49 -20.04 18.63
N ALA A 191 0.40 -20.69 19.79
CA ALA A 191 0.64 -22.13 19.95
C ALA A 191 -0.62 -22.81 20.43
N VAL A 192 -1.05 -23.87 19.72
CA VAL A 192 -2.24 -24.65 20.06
C VAL A 192 -1.80 -26.02 20.57
N HIS A 193 -2.43 -26.46 21.64
CA HIS A 193 -2.15 -27.77 22.25
C HIS A 193 -2.36 -28.89 21.23
N PRO A 194 -1.44 -29.88 21.13
CA PRO A 194 -1.46 -30.88 20.07
C PRO A 194 -2.72 -31.76 20.03
N HIS A 195 -3.38 -31.94 21.18
CA HIS A 195 -4.53 -32.87 21.31
C HIS A 195 -5.86 -32.18 21.66
N ASP A 196 -5.83 -30.90 22.08
CA ASP A 196 -7.05 -30.14 22.42
C ASP A 196 -7.03 -28.77 21.75
N PRO A 197 -7.85 -28.56 20.72
CA PRO A 197 -7.86 -27.30 19.98
C PRO A 197 -8.36 -26.11 20.79
N ASN A 198 -8.86 -26.32 22.02
CA ASN A 198 -9.33 -25.24 22.89
C ASN A 198 -8.27 -24.70 23.85
N ILE A 199 -7.14 -25.39 23.99
CA ILE A 199 -6.01 -24.92 24.79
C ILE A 199 -5.05 -24.16 23.86
N VAL A 200 -4.95 -22.84 24.07
CA VAL A 200 -4.20 -21.94 23.19
C VAL A 200 -3.33 -21.02 24.02
N PHE A 201 -2.09 -20.85 23.60
CA PHE A 201 -1.15 -19.86 24.14
C PHE A 201 -0.86 -18.78 23.11
N VAL A 202 -0.77 -17.54 23.56
CA VAL A 202 -0.53 -16.37 22.70
C VAL A 202 0.65 -15.59 23.29
N ALA A 203 1.67 -15.36 22.47
CA ALA A 203 2.78 -14.46 22.78
C ALA A 203 2.42 -13.04 22.29
N ALA A 204 2.11 -12.15 23.22
CA ALA A 204 1.74 -10.78 22.95
C ALA A 204 2.94 -9.85 23.17
N ILE A 205 3.41 -9.22 22.08
CA ILE A 205 4.50 -8.24 22.12
C ILE A 205 4.01 -6.94 22.76
N GLY A 206 2.76 -6.54 22.49
CA GLY A 206 2.15 -5.32 22.99
C GLY A 206 2.55 -4.09 22.16
N ASN A 207 2.25 -2.90 22.64
CA ASN A 207 2.51 -1.64 21.94
C ASN A 207 4.02 -1.35 21.82
N PHE A 208 4.50 -1.07 20.63
CA PHE A 208 5.91 -0.72 20.40
C PHE A 208 6.28 0.71 20.83
N TYR A 209 5.33 1.61 20.93
CA TYR A 209 5.60 3.04 21.17
C TYR A 209 5.40 3.49 22.62
N GLY A 210 5.04 2.58 23.51
CA GLY A 210 4.86 2.92 24.91
C GLY A 210 4.66 1.72 25.85
N PRO A 211 4.55 1.97 27.16
CA PRO A 211 4.18 0.95 28.13
C PRO A 211 2.81 0.35 27.77
N ASN A 212 2.63 -0.94 27.97
CA ASN A 212 1.39 -1.63 27.68
C ASN A 212 1.16 -2.79 28.65
N ALA A 213 0.03 -2.77 29.34
CA ALA A 213 -0.33 -3.82 30.32
C ALA A 213 -0.68 -5.15 29.64
N ASP A 214 -1.04 -5.14 28.35
CA ASP A 214 -1.44 -6.32 27.59
C ASP A 214 -0.27 -7.03 26.89
N ARG A 215 0.89 -6.98 27.49
CA ARG A 215 2.11 -7.72 27.09
C ARG A 215 2.20 -9.05 27.82
N GLY A 216 2.97 -10.00 27.25
CA GLY A 216 3.32 -11.27 27.87
C GLY A 216 2.62 -12.47 27.24
N VAL A 217 2.55 -13.58 27.96
CA VAL A 217 1.90 -14.81 27.47
C VAL A 217 0.50 -14.93 28.05
N PHE A 218 -0.47 -15.14 27.16
CA PHE A 218 -1.85 -15.41 27.52
C PHE A 218 -2.20 -16.87 27.21
N ARG A 219 -3.06 -17.49 28.06
CA ARG A 219 -3.59 -18.84 27.87
C ARG A 219 -5.11 -18.80 27.86
N SER A 220 -5.71 -19.52 26.91
CA SER A 220 -7.11 -19.93 26.94
C SER A 220 -7.19 -21.44 27.12
N THR A 221 -8.22 -21.93 27.81
CA THR A 221 -8.57 -23.36 27.94
C THR A 221 -9.96 -23.65 27.43
N ASP A 222 -10.62 -22.67 26.79
CA ASP A 222 -11.99 -22.74 26.30
C ASP A 222 -12.15 -22.29 24.84
N GLY A 223 -11.03 -22.32 24.09
CA GLY A 223 -11.00 -21.97 22.67
C GLY A 223 -11.07 -20.48 22.40
N GLY A 224 -10.59 -19.66 23.32
CA GLY A 224 -10.51 -18.21 23.18
C GLY A 224 -11.73 -17.46 23.71
N ARG A 225 -12.67 -18.13 24.42
CA ARG A 225 -13.81 -17.45 25.07
C ARG A 225 -13.36 -16.63 26.27
N SER A 226 -12.31 -17.09 26.96
CA SER A 226 -11.66 -16.37 28.04
C SER A 226 -10.16 -16.53 27.97
N TRP A 227 -9.44 -15.52 28.50
CA TRP A 227 -7.99 -15.45 28.49
C TRP A 227 -7.42 -15.18 29.89
N LYS A 228 -6.40 -15.93 30.28
CA LYS A 228 -5.61 -15.69 31.49
C LYS A 228 -4.20 -15.28 31.07
N LYS A 229 -3.71 -14.14 31.56
CA LYS A 229 -2.30 -13.76 31.43
C LYS A 229 -1.48 -14.64 32.40
N VAL A 230 -0.65 -15.52 31.85
CA VAL A 230 0.07 -16.56 32.60
C VAL A 230 1.56 -16.24 32.76
N LEU A 231 2.13 -15.36 31.93
CA LEU A 231 3.49 -14.85 32.10
C LEU A 231 3.49 -13.34 31.79
N PHE A 232 3.82 -12.57 32.81
CA PHE A 232 3.92 -11.11 32.70
C PHE A 232 5.10 -10.62 33.57
N LYS A 233 6.00 -9.87 32.97
CA LYS A 233 7.17 -9.30 33.67
C LYS A 233 6.86 -7.88 34.13
N ASN A 234 6.53 -7.00 33.22
CA ASN A 234 6.12 -5.61 33.41
C ASN A 234 5.57 -5.04 32.09
N GLU A 235 5.14 -3.79 32.11
CA GLU A 235 4.55 -3.10 30.93
C GLU A 235 5.53 -2.81 29.79
N ASN A 236 6.82 -3.08 29.97
CA ASN A 236 7.85 -2.86 28.95
C ASN A 236 8.28 -4.14 28.24
N VAL A 237 8.03 -5.31 28.84
CA VAL A 237 8.51 -6.60 28.35
C VAL A 237 7.35 -7.43 27.80
N GLY A 238 7.34 -7.64 26.49
CA GLY A 238 6.36 -8.48 25.81
C GLY A 238 6.88 -9.89 25.57
N ALA A 239 5.99 -10.78 25.10
CA ALA A 239 6.37 -12.09 24.62
C ALA A 239 6.38 -12.10 23.08
N VAL A 240 7.43 -12.66 22.48
CA VAL A 240 7.57 -12.78 21.01
C VAL A 240 7.42 -14.22 20.54
N GLU A 241 7.74 -15.17 21.41
CA GLU A 241 7.72 -16.59 21.10
C GLU A 241 7.01 -17.38 22.20
N VAL A 242 6.25 -18.40 21.82
CA VAL A 242 5.70 -19.41 22.71
C VAL A 242 5.65 -20.75 21.99
N VAL A 243 6.21 -21.79 22.57
CA VAL A 243 6.32 -23.13 22.01
C VAL A 243 5.89 -24.17 23.05
N ILE A 244 4.98 -25.07 22.64
CA ILE A 244 4.54 -26.21 23.44
C ILE A 244 5.37 -27.42 23.04
N ASP A 245 5.88 -28.19 24.02
CA ASP A 245 6.47 -29.50 23.73
C ASP A 245 5.37 -30.45 23.20
N PRO A 246 5.47 -30.89 21.94
CA PRO A 246 4.40 -31.67 21.33
C PRO A 246 4.23 -33.07 21.92
N THR A 247 5.21 -33.56 22.68
CA THR A 247 5.18 -34.86 23.35
C THR A 247 4.73 -34.78 24.81
N ASN A 248 4.94 -33.62 25.44
CA ASN A 248 4.51 -33.32 26.81
C ASN A 248 3.94 -31.90 26.88
N PRO A 249 2.67 -31.67 26.59
CA PRO A 249 2.10 -30.34 26.50
C PRO A 249 2.06 -29.55 27.81
N SER A 250 2.44 -30.16 28.95
CA SER A 250 2.67 -29.42 30.21
C SER A 250 3.97 -28.62 30.17
N VAL A 251 4.89 -28.94 29.25
CA VAL A 251 6.16 -28.22 29.08
C VAL A 251 5.98 -27.17 27.98
N ILE A 252 6.27 -25.92 28.36
CA ILE A 252 6.09 -24.75 27.47
C ILE A 252 7.30 -23.86 27.62
N TYR A 253 7.79 -23.33 26.51
CA TYR A 253 8.85 -22.33 26.47
C TYR A 253 8.28 -21.01 25.95
N ALA A 254 8.81 -19.89 26.45
CA ALA A 254 8.45 -18.55 25.98
C ALA A 254 9.68 -17.65 25.89
N GLY A 255 9.74 -16.86 24.85
CA GLY A 255 10.71 -15.80 24.65
C GLY A 255 10.14 -14.44 25.03
N LEU A 256 10.77 -13.74 25.98
CA LEU A 256 10.38 -12.38 26.36
C LEU A 256 11.35 -11.36 25.80
N TRP A 257 10.82 -10.22 25.39
CA TRP A 257 11.54 -9.14 24.74
C TRP A 257 11.12 -7.77 25.27
N ASN A 258 12.10 -6.94 25.58
CA ASN A 258 11.87 -5.54 25.95
C ASN A 258 12.31 -4.65 24.80
N THR A 259 11.37 -4.04 24.11
CA THR A 259 11.63 -3.16 22.98
C THR A 259 10.75 -1.92 23.00
N ARG A 260 11.28 -0.83 22.45
CA ARG A 260 10.62 0.44 22.20
C ARG A 260 11.06 1.02 20.88
N ARG A 261 10.14 1.68 20.19
CA ARG A 261 10.43 2.43 18.98
C ARG A 261 10.20 3.93 19.18
N PRO A 262 11.18 4.79 18.84
CA PRO A 262 10.96 6.23 18.79
C PRO A 262 10.16 6.63 17.53
N PRO A 263 9.54 7.84 17.51
CA PRO A 263 8.78 8.32 16.35
C PRO A 263 9.65 8.86 15.20
N TRP A 264 10.95 9.00 15.40
CA TRP A 264 11.88 9.35 14.31
C TRP A 264 12.45 8.12 13.65
N PHE A 265 12.99 8.29 12.44
CA PHE A 265 13.65 7.22 11.72
C PHE A 265 14.94 6.77 12.43
N VAL A 266 14.95 5.51 12.84
CA VAL A 266 16.12 4.83 13.38
C VAL A 266 15.89 3.33 13.34
N TYR A 267 16.95 2.54 13.17
CA TYR A 267 16.85 1.11 13.44
C TYR A 267 16.60 0.90 14.94
N ALA A 268 15.53 0.18 15.24
CA ALA A 268 15.04 0.08 16.60
C ALA A 268 16.06 -0.56 17.54
N PRO A 269 16.24 -0.04 18.74
CA PRO A 269 17.01 -0.72 19.78
C PRO A 269 16.32 -2.03 20.17
N THR A 270 17.10 -3.11 20.30
CA THR A 270 16.56 -4.47 20.47
C THR A 270 16.72 -5.01 21.87
N ASN A 271 17.56 -4.41 22.73
CA ASN A 271 18.10 -5.02 23.92
C ASN A 271 17.76 -4.22 25.18
N GLY A 272 16.51 -4.26 25.60
CA GLY A 272 16.10 -3.70 26.90
C GLY A 272 16.23 -4.74 28.04
N PRO A 273 16.25 -4.31 29.32
CA PRO A 273 16.34 -5.22 30.45
C PRO A 273 15.07 -6.07 30.60
N GLY A 274 15.24 -7.32 31.05
CA GLY A 274 14.16 -8.24 31.42
C GLY A 274 13.72 -9.20 30.34
N GLY A 275 14.37 -9.18 29.13
CA GLY A 275 14.23 -10.22 28.13
C GLY A 275 14.78 -11.58 28.59
N GLY A 276 14.56 -12.61 27.78
CA GLY A 276 15.11 -13.95 28.01
C GLY A 276 14.13 -15.09 27.74
N ILE A 277 14.62 -16.32 27.94
CA ILE A 277 13.84 -17.54 27.72
C ILE A 277 13.29 -18.03 29.07
N TYR A 278 12.00 -18.36 29.06
CA TYR A 278 11.28 -18.88 30.23
C TYR A 278 10.72 -20.26 29.93
N LYS A 279 10.66 -21.14 30.97
CA LYS A 279 10.09 -22.50 30.87
C LYS A 279 9.03 -22.70 31.92
N SER A 280 7.91 -23.29 31.56
CA SER A 280 6.91 -23.89 32.42
C SER A 280 6.95 -25.40 32.30
N THR A 281 6.62 -26.13 33.38
CA THR A 281 6.45 -27.59 33.41
C THR A 281 5.09 -28.01 33.93
N ASP A 282 4.16 -27.07 34.11
CA ASP A 282 2.84 -27.26 34.72
C ASP A 282 1.71 -26.64 33.85
N GLY A 283 1.92 -26.62 32.51
CA GLY A 283 0.91 -26.10 31.57
C GLY A 283 0.79 -24.59 31.63
N GLY A 284 1.84 -23.87 32.02
CA GLY A 284 1.89 -22.40 32.02
C GLY A 284 1.39 -21.78 33.33
N ASP A 285 1.20 -22.54 34.42
CA ASP A 285 0.79 -21.95 35.70
C ASP A 285 1.96 -21.26 36.43
N THR A 286 3.18 -21.84 36.35
CA THR A 286 4.41 -21.24 36.84
C THR A 286 5.50 -21.22 35.79
N TRP A 287 6.42 -20.24 35.90
CA TRP A 287 7.48 -20.02 34.94
C TRP A 287 8.82 -19.76 35.58
N ASN A 288 9.87 -20.39 35.07
CA ASN A 288 11.25 -20.20 35.50
C ASN A 288 12.10 -19.67 34.33
N GLN A 289 12.89 -18.63 34.57
CA GLN A 289 13.84 -18.12 33.58
C GLN A 289 15.01 -19.09 33.43
N LEU A 290 15.37 -19.41 32.21
CA LEU A 290 16.54 -20.22 31.85
C LEU A 290 17.76 -19.31 31.71
N THR A 291 18.85 -19.63 32.43
CA THR A 291 20.06 -18.78 32.45
C THR A 291 21.37 -19.55 32.32
N ASN A 292 21.32 -20.87 32.47
CA ASN A 292 22.53 -21.68 32.52
C ASN A 292 23.09 -21.91 31.11
N GLY A 293 24.20 -21.24 30.77
CA GLY A 293 24.81 -21.26 29.45
C GLY A 293 24.21 -20.26 28.44
N LEU A 294 23.23 -19.44 28.88
CA LEU A 294 22.67 -18.35 28.08
C LEU A 294 23.24 -16.99 28.50
N PRO A 295 23.18 -15.97 27.64
CA PRO A 295 23.42 -14.58 28.00
C PRO A 295 22.53 -14.17 29.18
N LYS A 296 23.03 -13.25 30.02
CA LYS A 296 22.33 -12.85 31.26
C LYS A 296 21.70 -11.47 31.20
N GLU A 297 22.26 -10.62 30.37
CA GLU A 297 21.85 -9.22 30.18
C GLU A 297 21.85 -8.91 28.70
N GLY A 298 21.10 -7.91 28.28
CA GLY A 298 21.09 -7.48 26.88
C GLY A 298 20.36 -8.41 25.92
N ILE A 299 19.60 -9.37 26.42
CA ILE A 299 18.83 -10.30 25.56
C ILE A 299 17.73 -9.55 24.84
N GLY A 300 17.79 -9.58 23.53
CA GLY A 300 16.78 -9.04 22.62
C GLY A 300 15.71 -10.06 22.25
N LYS A 301 15.28 -10.05 21.00
CA LYS A 301 14.31 -11.01 20.48
C LYS A 301 14.91 -12.43 20.49
N THR A 302 14.07 -13.44 20.70
CA THR A 302 14.48 -14.84 20.78
C THR A 302 13.55 -15.74 20.00
N GLY A 303 14.09 -16.64 19.20
CA GLY A 303 13.38 -17.75 18.57
C GLY A 303 13.66 -19.06 19.30
N ILE A 304 12.68 -19.92 19.44
CA ILE A 304 12.79 -21.20 20.18
C ILE A 304 12.17 -22.32 19.34
N ALA A 305 12.85 -23.47 19.27
CA ALA A 305 12.30 -24.67 18.65
C ALA A 305 12.53 -25.90 19.52
N VAL A 306 11.46 -26.61 19.84
CA VAL A 306 11.48 -27.90 20.52
C VAL A 306 11.41 -29.01 19.49
N CYS A 307 12.29 -29.98 19.58
CA CYS A 307 12.33 -31.07 18.61
C CYS A 307 11.28 -32.15 18.90
N PRO A 308 10.29 -32.40 18.03
CA PRO A 308 9.27 -33.42 18.28
C PRO A 308 9.82 -34.85 18.39
N SER A 309 10.89 -35.18 17.64
CA SER A 309 11.51 -36.51 17.67
C SER A 309 12.48 -36.72 18.85
N ASN A 310 12.89 -35.61 19.50
CA ASN A 310 13.73 -35.63 20.70
C ASN A 310 13.49 -34.39 21.56
N PRO A 311 12.47 -34.35 22.42
CA PRO A 311 12.10 -33.15 23.20
C PRO A 311 13.14 -32.73 24.25
N GLN A 312 14.18 -33.57 24.52
CA GLN A 312 15.32 -33.11 25.31
C GLN A 312 16.19 -32.12 24.54
N ARG A 313 16.11 -32.13 23.20
CA ARG A 313 16.80 -31.17 22.35
C ARG A 313 15.95 -29.97 22.08
N VAL A 314 16.43 -28.83 22.51
CA VAL A 314 15.81 -27.50 22.30
C VAL A 314 16.85 -26.60 21.65
N TYR A 315 16.43 -25.86 20.65
CA TYR A 315 17.25 -24.86 20.00
C TYR A 315 16.74 -23.46 20.28
N ALA A 316 17.66 -22.50 20.32
CA ALA A 316 17.32 -21.09 20.41
C ALA A 316 18.25 -20.25 19.53
N VAL A 317 17.66 -19.23 18.90
CA VAL A 317 18.37 -18.10 18.30
C VAL A 317 18.15 -16.91 19.23
N ILE A 318 19.21 -16.22 19.62
CA ILE A 318 19.14 -15.14 20.59
C ILE A 318 19.88 -13.92 20.05
N ASP A 319 19.17 -12.82 19.91
CA ASP A 319 19.76 -11.51 19.68
C ASP A 319 20.34 -10.95 20.99
N ASP A 320 21.62 -10.63 20.97
CA ASP A 320 22.28 -9.92 22.05
C ASP A 320 23.44 -9.08 21.54
N LEU A 321 23.27 -7.78 21.52
CA LEU A 321 24.23 -6.81 21.00
C LEU A 321 25.29 -6.41 22.03
N MET A 322 25.24 -6.92 23.26
CA MET A 322 26.33 -6.70 24.22
C MET A 322 27.60 -7.33 23.69
N GLN A 323 28.67 -6.55 23.67
CA GLN A 323 29.92 -6.97 23.07
C GLN A 323 30.47 -8.25 23.73
N ASP A 324 30.77 -9.24 22.92
CA ASP A 324 31.51 -10.42 23.32
C ASP A 324 33.02 -10.05 23.38
N PRO A 325 33.65 -10.09 24.55
CA PRO A 325 35.06 -9.71 24.70
C PRO A 325 36.01 -10.65 23.95
N SER A 326 35.55 -11.82 23.54
CA SER A 326 36.34 -12.78 22.76
C SER A 326 36.36 -12.47 21.25
N ILE A 327 35.48 -11.57 20.79
CA ILE A 327 35.36 -11.18 19.36
C ILE A 327 36.04 -9.83 19.16
N PRO A 328 37.10 -9.74 18.36
CA PRO A 328 37.72 -8.47 18.00
C PRO A 328 36.73 -7.56 17.24
N VAL A 329 36.67 -6.28 17.63
CA VAL A 329 35.82 -5.28 16.96
C VAL A 329 36.58 -4.71 15.78
N ASP A 330 36.11 -4.98 14.56
CA ASP A 330 36.57 -4.26 13.37
C ASP A 330 35.96 -2.85 13.34
N THR A 331 36.79 -1.81 13.43
CA THR A 331 36.37 -0.41 13.43
C THR A 331 36.41 0.24 12.05
N SER A 332 36.65 -0.51 10.97
CA SER A 332 36.59 0.02 9.61
C SER A 332 35.17 0.56 9.28
N GLN A 333 35.10 1.57 8.42
CA GLN A 333 33.82 2.14 7.98
C GLN A 333 32.91 1.09 7.34
N ALA A 334 33.50 0.16 6.59
CA ALA A 334 32.77 -0.94 5.97
C ALA A 334 32.14 -1.87 7.02
N ALA A 335 32.90 -2.24 8.06
CA ALA A 335 32.38 -3.09 9.14
C ALA A 335 31.32 -2.37 9.99
N VAL A 336 31.50 -1.06 10.24
CA VAL A 336 30.49 -0.24 10.94
C VAL A 336 29.20 -0.20 10.13
N ALA A 337 29.27 0.02 8.83
CA ALA A 337 28.10 0.00 7.94
C ALA A 337 27.44 -1.39 7.90
N ALA A 338 28.23 -2.48 7.80
CA ALA A 338 27.71 -3.84 7.76
C ALA A 338 26.98 -4.22 9.05
N ARG A 339 27.43 -3.75 10.21
CA ARG A 339 26.76 -4.00 11.51
C ARG A 339 25.38 -3.35 11.61
N GLN A 340 25.13 -2.25 10.91
CA GLN A 340 23.77 -1.67 10.83
C GLN A 340 22.77 -2.62 10.19
N PHE A 341 23.27 -3.53 9.35
CA PHE A 341 22.48 -4.57 8.70
C PHE A 341 22.62 -5.95 9.38
N GLY A 342 23.13 -6.00 10.63
CA GLY A 342 23.27 -7.25 11.40
C GLY A 342 24.44 -8.12 11.00
N VAL A 343 25.32 -7.66 10.09
CA VAL A 343 26.48 -8.43 9.61
C VAL A 343 27.73 -8.12 10.43
N GLY A 344 28.43 -9.17 10.89
CA GLY A 344 29.68 -9.04 11.66
C GLY A 344 29.49 -8.37 13.02
N VAL A 345 28.33 -8.54 13.65
CA VAL A 345 28.03 -8.00 14.97
C VAL A 345 28.84 -8.77 16.02
N PRO A 346 29.69 -8.10 16.82
CA PRO A 346 30.52 -8.75 17.82
C PRO A 346 29.77 -8.94 19.16
N GLY A 347 28.54 -9.49 19.10
CA GLY A 347 27.65 -9.61 20.24
C GLY A 347 27.71 -10.95 20.97
N LEU A 348 27.09 -11.02 22.15
CA LEU A 348 26.87 -12.24 22.92
C LEU A 348 25.76 -13.12 22.35
N GLY A 349 25.04 -12.64 21.35
CA GLY A 349 24.02 -13.37 20.57
C GLY A 349 24.58 -14.63 19.92
N GLY A 350 23.69 -15.46 19.41
CA GLY A 350 24.13 -16.71 18.79
C GLY A 350 23.01 -17.72 18.56
N PHE A 351 23.44 -18.84 17.99
CA PHE A 351 22.65 -20.06 17.91
C PHE A 351 23.03 -20.99 19.08
N PHE A 352 22.03 -21.33 19.87
CA PHE A 352 22.19 -22.12 21.09
C PHE A 352 21.45 -23.45 20.99
N ARG A 353 22.01 -24.49 21.68
CA ARG A 353 21.40 -25.80 21.81
C ARG A 353 21.42 -26.28 23.24
N SER A 354 20.34 -26.91 23.66
CA SER A 354 20.22 -27.72 24.85
C SER A 354 19.94 -29.17 24.48
N ASP A 355 20.52 -30.12 25.14
CA ASP A 355 20.22 -31.56 25.03
C ASP A 355 19.57 -32.14 26.31
N ASP A 356 19.15 -31.28 27.25
CA ASP A 356 18.52 -31.61 28.54
C ASP A 356 17.23 -30.79 28.80
N ALA A 357 16.47 -30.57 27.74
CA ALA A 357 15.21 -29.82 27.76
C ALA A 357 15.35 -28.40 28.34
N GLY A 358 16.48 -27.74 28.10
CA GLY A 358 16.73 -26.36 28.50
C GLY A 358 17.35 -26.17 29.87
N ALA A 359 17.76 -27.25 30.54
CA ALA A 359 18.44 -27.11 31.86
C ALA A 359 19.84 -26.51 31.68
N THR A 360 20.55 -26.88 30.61
CA THR A 360 21.84 -26.29 30.22
C THR A 360 21.89 -25.99 28.73
N TRP A 361 22.66 -24.96 28.36
CA TRP A 361 22.76 -24.49 26.98
C TRP A 361 24.21 -24.32 26.57
N SER A 362 24.48 -24.59 25.29
CA SER A 362 25.75 -24.36 24.64
C SER A 362 25.57 -23.49 23.41
N ARG A 363 26.36 -22.42 23.27
CA ARG A 363 26.42 -21.63 22.04
C ARG A 363 27.23 -22.41 21.00
N LEU A 364 26.56 -22.85 19.93
CA LEU A 364 27.19 -23.61 18.87
C LEU A 364 27.73 -22.70 17.74
N SER A 365 27.11 -21.53 17.55
CA SER A 365 27.55 -20.55 16.57
C SER A 365 27.35 -19.13 17.08
N ASN A 366 28.33 -18.28 16.78
CA ASN A 366 28.26 -16.83 16.99
C ASN A 366 28.15 -16.06 15.65
N ASP A 367 27.89 -16.76 14.54
CA ASP A 367 27.70 -16.14 13.25
C ASP A 367 26.45 -15.26 13.26
N SER A 368 26.64 -13.94 13.14
CA SER A 368 25.54 -12.98 13.16
C SER A 368 24.59 -13.08 11.95
N ALA A 369 24.95 -13.80 10.90
CA ALA A 369 24.04 -14.14 9.83
C ALA A 369 22.86 -15.04 10.28
N LEU A 370 22.98 -15.68 11.44
CA LEU A 370 21.92 -16.48 12.04
C LEU A 370 21.06 -15.71 13.07
N TRP A 371 21.59 -14.65 13.70
CA TRP A 371 20.95 -14.00 14.85
C TRP A 371 20.97 -12.46 14.83
N GLY A 372 21.67 -11.84 13.88
CA GLY A 372 21.72 -10.38 13.76
C GLY A 372 20.40 -9.77 13.30
N ARG A 373 20.20 -8.48 13.55
CA ARG A 373 18.95 -7.76 13.26
C ARG A 373 17.74 -8.33 14.04
N GLY A 374 17.93 -8.67 15.32
CA GLY A 374 16.91 -9.31 16.13
C GLY A 374 15.62 -8.51 16.29
N TRP A 375 15.64 -7.18 16.07
CA TRP A 375 14.43 -6.39 16.00
C TRP A 375 13.50 -6.83 14.85
N TYR A 376 14.02 -7.57 13.86
CA TYR A 376 13.30 -7.98 12.64
C TYR A 376 13.15 -9.51 12.53
N PHE A 377 14.20 -10.27 12.77
CA PHE A 377 14.26 -11.72 12.58
C PHE A 377 14.09 -12.53 13.87
N GLU A 378 14.81 -13.61 14.03
CA GLU A 378 14.83 -14.58 15.12
C GLU A 378 13.78 -15.70 14.98
N HIS A 379 13.63 -16.24 13.77
CA HIS A 379 12.73 -17.36 13.54
C HIS A 379 13.49 -18.66 13.29
N ILE A 380 13.09 -19.72 13.99
CA ILE A 380 13.73 -21.03 13.96
C ILE A 380 12.69 -22.15 13.90
N VAL A 381 12.94 -23.17 13.14
CA VAL A 381 12.15 -24.40 13.13
C VAL A 381 13.05 -25.63 12.99
N VAL A 382 12.66 -26.72 13.63
CA VAL A 382 13.37 -28.00 13.57
C VAL A 382 12.54 -29.01 12.79
N ASP A 383 13.20 -29.90 12.04
CA ASP A 383 12.55 -31.02 11.38
C ASP A 383 11.85 -31.91 12.42
N PRO A 384 10.54 -32.13 12.32
CA PRO A 384 9.78 -32.87 13.32
C PRO A 384 10.20 -34.36 13.43
N LYS A 385 10.91 -34.90 12.44
CA LYS A 385 11.35 -36.31 12.39
C LYS A 385 12.85 -36.49 12.60
N ASN A 386 13.64 -35.41 12.52
CA ASN A 386 15.10 -35.47 12.68
C ASN A 386 15.61 -34.27 13.48
N ALA A 387 16.01 -34.52 14.71
CA ALA A 387 16.51 -33.51 15.63
C ALA A 387 17.76 -32.75 15.15
N ASP A 388 18.52 -33.31 14.22
CA ASP A 388 19.74 -32.68 13.69
C ASP A 388 19.48 -31.74 12.51
N VAL A 389 18.26 -31.73 11.96
CA VAL A 389 17.89 -30.83 10.86
C VAL A 389 17.17 -29.60 11.39
N VAL A 390 17.81 -28.44 11.24
CA VAL A 390 17.32 -27.15 11.78
C VAL A 390 17.37 -26.08 10.70
N TYR A 391 16.39 -25.23 10.68
CA TYR A 391 16.31 -24.09 9.77
C TYR A 391 16.21 -22.80 10.60
N VAL A 392 16.99 -21.80 10.21
CA VAL A 392 16.93 -20.44 10.75
C VAL A 392 16.56 -19.49 9.61
N ALA A 393 15.54 -18.66 9.82
CA ALA A 393 15.15 -17.59 8.92
C ALA A 393 15.72 -16.26 9.43
N ASN A 394 16.46 -15.60 8.57
CA ASN A 394 17.08 -14.30 8.73
C ASN A 394 17.15 -13.62 7.35
N VAL A 395 18.17 -12.82 7.03
CA VAL A 395 18.38 -12.33 5.64
C VAL A 395 18.36 -13.48 4.62
N SER A 396 18.80 -14.65 5.05
CA SER A 396 18.69 -15.91 4.30
C SER A 396 18.02 -16.98 5.14
N VAL A 397 17.37 -17.94 4.50
CA VAL A 397 17.01 -19.20 5.18
C VAL A 397 18.25 -20.08 5.19
N SER A 398 18.78 -20.37 6.37
CA SER A 398 19.92 -21.24 6.57
C SER A 398 19.48 -22.60 7.11
N ARG A 399 20.10 -23.68 6.64
CA ARG A 399 19.86 -25.07 7.06
C ARG A 399 21.10 -25.68 7.68
N SER A 400 20.95 -26.33 8.82
CA SER A 400 21.91 -27.26 9.40
C SER A 400 21.37 -28.69 9.27
N MET A 401 22.24 -29.65 8.99
CA MET A 401 21.95 -31.09 8.93
C MET A 401 22.65 -31.88 10.06
N ASP A 402 23.39 -31.22 10.92
CA ASP A 402 24.27 -31.81 11.96
C ASP A 402 24.01 -31.20 13.35
N GLY A 403 22.80 -30.77 13.60
CA GLY A 403 22.40 -30.27 14.92
C GLY A 403 22.94 -28.88 15.23
N GLY A 404 23.20 -28.05 14.22
CA GLY A 404 23.63 -26.67 14.38
C GLY A 404 25.14 -26.43 14.35
N HIS A 405 25.94 -27.44 14.00
CA HIS A 405 27.39 -27.30 13.91
C HIS A 405 27.86 -26.68 12.59
N THR A 406 27.22 -27.03 11.47
CA THR A 406 27.49 -26.42 10.16
C THR A 406 26.20 -25.91 9.53
N TRP A 407 26.34 -24.85 8.72
CA TRP A 407 25.19 -24.16 8.11
C TRP A 407 25.43 -23.95 6.62
N VAL A 408 24.37 -24.12 5.86
CA VAL A 408 24.33 -23.81 4.43
C VAL A 408 23.14 -22.93 4.13
N PRO A 409 23.27 -21.88 3.30
CA PRO A 409 22.13 -21.10 2.86
C PRO A 409 21.26 -21.97 1.96
N LEU A 410 19.97 -22.07 2.31
CA LEU A 410 18.95 -22.79 1.54
C LEU A 410 18.27 -21.87 0.54
N ARG A 411 18.04 -20.63 0.93
CA ARG A 411 17.46 -19.58 0.10
C ARG A 411 17.97 -18.23 0.57
N GLY A 412 18.21 -17.32 -0.38
CA GLY A 412 18.73 -15.98 -0.12
C GLY A 412 18.95 -15.23 -1.42
N SER A 413 19.53 -14.04 -1.36
CA SER A 413 19.88 -13.24 -2.54
C SER A 413 20.75 -14.04 -3.55
N PRO A 414 20.43 -13.99 -4.86
CA PRO A 414 19.44 -13.14 -5.53
C PRO A 414 18.00 -13.69 -5.55
N GLY A 415 17.71 -14.74 -4.83
CA GLY A 415 16.39 -15.40 -4.78
C GLY A 415 15.44 -14.82 -3.71
N GLY A 416 15.58 -13.54 -3.35
CA GLY A 416 14.88 -12.85 -2.27
C GLY A 416 15.73 -12.74 -1.01
N ASP A 417 15.24 -12.00 -0.05
CA ASP A 417 15.88 -11.74 1.23
C ASP A 417 14.85 -11.50 2.34
N ASP A 418 15.35 -11.30 3.56
CA ASP A 418 14.56 -10.99 4.74
C ASP A 418 13.41 -11.97 4.96
N TYR A 419 13.77 -13.17 5.44
CA TYR A 419 12.83 -14.28 5.70
C TYR A 419 12.35 -14.26 7.14
N HIS A 420 11.05 -14.52 7.29
CA HIS A 420 10.36 -14.55 8.57
C HIS A 420 9.98 -15.99 8.96
N GLN A 421 8.79 -16.18 9.51
CA GLN A 421 8.37 -17.46 10.05
C GLN A 421 8.46 -18.61 9.01
N PRO A 422 9.19 -19.70 9.28
CA PRO A 422 9.12 -20.95 8.55
C PRO A 422 8.15 -21.92 9.24
N TRP A 423 7.57 -22.83 8.45
CA TRP A 423 6.86 -23.99 8.93
C TRP A 423 7.27 -25.23 8.13
N VAL A 424 7.54 -26.35 8.82
CA VAL A 424 7.90 -27.64 8.21
C VAL A 424 6.79 -28.64 8.47
N SER A 425 6.39 -29.38 7.44
CA SER A 425 5.33 -30.36 7.55
C SER A 425 5.71 -31.53 8.48
N PRO A 426 4.88 -31.85 9.48
CA PRO A 426 5.12 -33.04 10.33
C PRO A 426 4.93 -34.34 9.57
N ASP A 427 4.15 -34.35 8.49
CA ASP A 427 3.89 -35.54 7.69
C ASP A 427 5.00 -35.82 6.68
N ASP A 428 5.52 -34.78 6.03
CA ASP A 428 6.63 -34.82 5.08
C ASP A 428 7.59 -33.62 5.27
N PRO A 429 8.69 -33.77 6.02
CA PRO A 429 9.64 -32.71 6.27
C PRO A 429 10.40 -32.15 5.04
N ASN A 430 10.22 -32.72 3.85
CA ASN A 430 10.63 -32.09 2.60
C ASN A 430 9.73 -30.91 2.22
N THR A 431 8.53 -30.89 2.78
CA THR A 431 7.56 -29.79 2.55
C THR A 431 7.75 -28.70 3.59
N MET A 432 8.05 -27.51 3.11
CA MET A 432 8.26 -26.32 3.93
C MET A 432 7.58 -25.11 3.28
N ILE A 433 7.00 -24.26 4.09
CA ILE A 433 6.55 -22.93 3.70
C ILE A 433 7.32 -21.88 4.48
N VAL A 434 7.69 -20.77 3.84
CA VAL A 434 8.46 -19.68 4.44
C VAL A 434 7.85 -18.35 4.04
N ALA A 435 7.70 -17.48 5.01
CA ALA A 435 7.36 -16.07 4.84
C ALA A 435 8.60 -15.23 4.53
N SER A 436 8.45 -14.15 3.77
CA SER A 436 9.49 -13.17 3.49
C SER A 436 8.92 -11.79 3.17
N ASP A 437 9.79 -10.80 3.02
CA ASP A 437 9.40 -9.45 2.61
C ASP A 437 8.87 -9.38 1.17
N GLN A 438 9.17 -10.38 0.34
CA GLN A 438 8.66 -10.47 -1.03
C GLN A 438 7.46 -11.42 -1.17
N GLY A 439 6.91 -11.92 -0.06
CA GLY A 439 5.77 -12.83 -0.04
C GLY A 439 6.10 -14.20 0.53
N THR A 440 5.30 -15.19 0.19
CA THR A 440 5.39 -16.55 0.73
C THR A 440 5.81 -17.55 -0.36
N VAL A 441 6.70 -18.45 -0.02
CA VAL A 441 7.13 -19.53 -0.91
C VAL A 441 7.05 -20.89 -0.25
N ILE A 442 6.74 -21.91 -1.07
CA ILE A 442 6.60 -23.31 -0.65
C ILE A 442 7.62 -24.15 -1.41
N THR A 443 8.30 -25.07 -0.71
CA THR A 443 9.14 -26.10 -1.32
C THR A 443 8.63 -27.49 -0.96
N ARG A 444 8.95 -28.48 -1.81
CA ARG A 444 8.68 -29.90 -1.62
C ARG A 444 9.93 -30.74 -1.51
N ASN A 445 11.08 -30.12 -1.53
CA ASN A 445 12.38 -30.78 -1.50
C ASN A 445 13.40 -30.04 -0.61
N ALA A 446 12.95 -29.53 0.56
CA ALA A 446 13.76 -28.78 1.51
C ALA A 446 15.03 -29.52 1.99
N LYS A 447 15.05 -30.84 1.92
CA LYS A 447 16.13 -31.70 2.43
C LYS A 447 17.06 -32.20 1.34
N THR A 448 16.94 -31.78 0.09
CA THR A 448 17.86 -32.10 -0.99
C THR A 448 19.30 -31.77 -0.57
N ASP A 449 20.25 -32.68 -0.82
CA ASP A 449 21.64 -32.55 -0.36
C ASP A 449 22.29 -31.27 -0.87
N ASP A 450 22.13 -30.96 -2.15
CA ASP A 450 22.58 -29.72 -2.75
C ASP A 450 21.49 -28.62 -2.62
N PRO A 451 21.69 -27.57 -1.83
CA PRO A 451 20.71 -26.48 -1.68
C PRO A 451 20.32 -25.82 -3.00
N ARG A 452 21.17 -25.87 -4.02
CA ARG A 452 20.90 -25.29 -5.35
C ARG A 452 19.83 -26.04 -6.13
N GLU A 453 19.54 -27.26 -5.76
CA GLU A 453 18.48 -28.09 -6.38
C GLU A 453 17.11 -27.91 -5.71
N VAL A 454 17.04 -27.13 -4.63
CA VAL A 454 15.77 -26.87 -3.95
C VAL A 454 14.92 -25.94 -4.81
N THR A 455 13.69 -26.38 -5.07
CA THR A 455 12.73 -25.62 -5.88
C THR A 455 11.64 -25.00 -5.02
N TRP A 456 11.13 -23.83 -5.45
CA TRP A 456 10.17 -23.04 -4.69
C TRP A 456 8.99 -22.62 -5.56
N SER A 457 7.81 -22.46 -4.94
CA SER A 457 6.67 -21.83 -5.59
C SER A 457 6.94 -20.37 -5.93
N SER A 458 6.05 -19.78 -6.74
CA SER A 458 6.12 -18.37 -7.08
C SER A 458 5.56 -17.49 -5.95
N TRP A 459 6.06 -16.28 -5.82
CA TRP A 459 5.46 -15.15 -5.09
C TRP A 459 4.87 -14.09 -6.03
N LEU A 460 4.93 -14.32 -7.36
CA LEU A 460 4.36 -13.43 -8.38
C LEU A 460 2.85 -13.68 -8.62
N ASN A 461 2.19 -14.29 -7.66
CA ASN A 461 0.75 -14.58 -7.65
C ASN A 461 0.06 -14.15 -6.35
N GLN A 462 0.70 -13.23 -5.60
CA GLN A 462 0.24 -12.75 -4.30
C GLN A 462 0.10 -11.21 -4.37
N PRO A 463 -1.08 -10.64 -4.63
CA PRO A 463 -1.24 -9.18 -4.77
C PRO A 463 -1.25 -8.49 -3.39
N THR A 464 -0.13 -8.59 -2.68
CA THR A 464 0.06 -8.04 -1.32
C THR A 464 1.13 -6.96 -1.27
N ALA A 465 1.41 -6.31 -2.39
CA ALA A 465 2.39 -5.24 -2.51
C ALA A 465 2.12 -4.08 -1.54
N GLN A 466 3.16 -3.68 -0.81
CA GLN A 466 3.12 -2.57 0.15
C GLN A 466 3.60 -1.29 -0.53
N ILE A 467 2.67 -0.47 -1.00
CA ILE A 467 2.96 0.78 -1.70
C ILE A 467 2.86 1.96 -0.72
N TYR A 468 3.78 2.93 -0.83
CA TYR A 468 3.79 4.13 0.00
C TYR A 468 3.04 5.30 -0.63
N HIS A 469 3.36 5.63 -1.87
CA HIS A 469 2.76 6.76 -2.60
C HIS A 469 2.42 6.37 -4.02
N VAL A 470 1.54 7.14 -4.66
CA VAL A 470 1.12 6.90 -6.03
C VAL A 470 1.38 8.13 -6.89
N SER A 471 1.83 7.89 -8.11
CA SER A 471 1.94 8.88 -9.18
C SER A 471 1.55 8.25 -10.51
N ILE A 472 1.38 9.08 -11.54
CA ILE A 472 1.06 8.66 -12.90
C ILE A 472 2.08 9.22 -13.88
N ASP A 473 2.22 8.58 -15.04
CA ASP A 473 3.21 8.94 -16.07
C ASP A 473 2.66 9.80 -17.21
N TYR A 474 1.41 10.21 -17.14
CA TYR A 474 0.70 11.09 -18.10
C TYR A 474 0.56 10.54 -19.54
N ARG A 475 0.93 9.29 -19.85
CA ARG A 475 0.64 8.66 -21.15
C ARG A 475 -0.84 8.31 -21.29
N PHE A 476 -1.26 7.94 -22.48
CA PHE A 476 -2.57 7.31 -22.70
C PHE A 476 -2.42 5.91 -23.30
N PRO A 477 -2.97 4.85 -22.71
CA PRO A 477 -3.39 4.80 -21.31
C PRO A 477 -2.22 5.10 -20.36
N TYR A 478 -2.51 5.74 -19.24
CA TYR A 478 -1.48 6.08 -18.26
C TYR A 478 -0.97 4.85 -17.51
N TRP A 479 0.23 4.99 -16.94
CA TRP A 479 0.77 4.04 -16.00
C TRP A 479 0.75 4.64 -14.61
N VAL A 480 0.48 3.79 -13.64
CA VAL A 480 0.54 4.09 -12.23
C VAL A 480 1.90 3.65 -11.70
N THR A 481 2.57 4.52 -10.95
CA THR A 481 3.90 4.25 -10.39
C THR A 481 3.92 4.46 -8.89
N GLY A 482 4.79 3.74 -8.20
CA GLY A 482 5.04 3.92 -6.78
C GLY A 482 6.13 2.97 -6.29
N ALA A 483 6.73 3.30 -5.15
CA ALA A 483 7.70 2.45 -4.49
C ALA A 483 6.99 1.37 -3.69
N GLN A 484 7.42 0.12 -3.86
CA GLN A 484 6.98 -1.02 -3.05
C GLN A 484 8.08 -1.39 -2.07
N GLN A 485 7.72 -1.54 -0.81
CA GLN A 485 8.61 -1.98 0.24
C GLN A 485 9.30 -3.30 -0.14
N ASP A 486 10.62 -3.36 0.03
CA ASP A 486 11.51 -4.51 -0.16
C ASP A 486 11.48 -5.16 -1.56
N SER A 487 10.77 -4.55 -2.53
CA SER A 487 10.69 -5.05 -3.91
C SER A 487 11.00 -3.99 -4.96
N GLY A 488 11.33 -2.78 -4.54
CA GLY A 488 11.63 -1.65 -5.41
C GLY A 488 10.40 -1.05 -6.08
N ALA A 489 10.60 0.09 -6.72
CA ALA A 489 9.51 0.80 -7.38
C ALA A 489 8.96 0.01 -8.58
N VAL A 490 7.69 0.24 -8.87
CA VAL A 490 6.94 -0.47 -9.90
C VAL A 490 6.10 0.49 -10.73
N ALA A 491 5.93 0.17 -12.00
CA ALA A 491 4.98 0.79 -12.89
C ALA A 491 3.94 -0.23 -13.35
N VAL A 492 2.66 0.11 -13.30
CA VAL A 492 1.53 -0.74 -13.67
C VAL A 492 0.65 0.01 -14.66
N ARG A 493 0.25 -0.62 -15.75
CA ARG A 493 -0.67 -0.03 -16.73
C ARG A 493 -2.06 0.17 -16.12
N SER A 494 -2.71 1.29 -16.40
CA SER A 494 -4.12 1.47 -16.06
C SER A 494 -5.03 0.57 -16.91
N ARG A 495 -4.56 0.22 -18.14
CA ARG A 495 -5.25 -0.68 -19.09
C ARG A 495 -4.24 -1.63 -19.73
N GLY A 496 -4.50 -2.92 -19.64
CA GLY A 496 -3.71 -3.98 -20.27
C GLY A 496 -3.94 -4.05 -21.78
N LYS A 497 -2.91 -4.49 -22.50
CA LYS A 497 -2.90 -4.49 -23.97
C LYS A 497 -3.87 -5.49 -24.58
N PHE A 498 -4.16 -6.59 -23.89
CA PHE A 498 -4.79 -7.78 -24.46
C PHE A 498 -6.18 -8.09 -23.90
N GLY A 499 -6.83 -7.14 -23.29
CA GLY A 499 -8.19 -7.29 -22.75
C GLY A 499 -8.28 -7.41 -21.25
N GLU A 500 -7.17 -7.72 -20.58
CA GLU A 500 -7.01 -7.76 -19.14
C GLU A 500 -5.66 -7.20 -18.72
N LEU A 501 -5.51 -6.88 -17.44
CA LEU A 501 -4.24 -6.67 -16.77
C LEU A 501 -3.66 -8.01 -16.33
N SER A 502 -2.38 -8.22 -16.57
CA SER A 502 -1.68 -9.47 -16.27
C SER A 502 -0.23 -9.21 -15.88
N MET A 503 0.57 -10.25 -15.74
CA MET A 503 2.01 -10.14 -15.56
C MET A 503 2.74 -9.37 -16.69
N ARG A 504 2.09 -9.16 -17.83
CA ARG A 504 2.65 -8.43 -18.98
C ARG A 504 2.43 -6.91 -18.87
N ASP A 505 1.70 -6.45 -17.87
CA ASP A 505 1.21 -5.08 -17.77
C ASP A 505 1.77 -4.32 -16.56
N TRP A 506 2.78 -4.89 -15.91
CA TRP A 506 3.56 -4.22 -14.87
C TRP A 506 5.03 -4.58 -14.97
N GLU A 507 5.89 -3.68 -14.51
CA GLU A 507 7.33 -3.89 -14.53
C GLU A 507 8.01 -3.16 -13.36
N PRO A 508 9.12 -3.69 -12.82
CA PRO A 508 9.95 -2.98 -11.87
C PRO A 508 10.65 -1.81 -12.57
N ILE A 509 10.79 -0.70 -11.86
CA ILE A 509 11.45 0.51 -12.35
C ILE A 509 12.54 0.98 -11.38
N GLY A 510 13.57 1.65 -11.89
CA GLY A 510 14.68 2.16 -11.10
C GLY A 510 14.40 3.47 -10.34
N ALA A 511 13.21 4.06 -10.52
CA ALA A 511 12.84 5.33 -9.89
C ALA A 511 12.17 5.10 -8.52
N GLY A 512 12.69 5.70 -7.45
CA GLY A 512 12.05 5.72 -6.13
C GLY A 512 12.54 4.66 -5.14
N GLY A 513 13.30 3.67 -5.56
CA GLY A 513 13.75 2.60 -4.68
C GLY A 513 12.57 1.83 -4.07
N GLU A 514 12.71 1.43 -2.81
CA GLU A 514 11.69 0.63 -2.10
C GLU A 514 10.67 1.45 -1.30
N SER A 515 10.93 2.74 -1.06
CA SER A 515 10.11 3.57 -0.17
C SER A 515 9.93 5.01 -0.61
N GLY A 516 10.74 5.49 -1.56
CA GLY A 516 10.73 6.88 -2.00
C GLY A 516 9.50 7.21 -2.84
N TYR A 517 9.23 8.51 -2.99
CA TYR A 517 8.23 8.98 -3.94
C TYR A 517 8.65 8.68 -5.38
N THR A 518 7.66 8.41 -6.22
CA THR A 518 7.77 8.54 -7.67
C THR A 518 6.95 9.75 -8.10
N ALA A 519 7.41 10.48 -9.12
CA ALA A 519 6.71 11.65 -9.64
C ALA A 519 6.80 11.67 -11.17
N GLY A 520 5.67 11.52 -11.85
CA GLY A 520 5.62 11.59 -13.31
C GLY A 520 5.96 12.99 -13.82
N ASP A 521 6.61 13.05 -14.97
CA ASP A 521 6.94 14.31 -15.66
C ASP A 521 5.77 14.68 -16.60
N PRO A 522 4.95 15.69 -16.28
CA PRO A 522 3.82 16.05 -17.13
C PRO A 522 4.25 16.69 -18.46
N LEU A 523 5.51 17.14 -18.58
CA LEU A 523 6.06 17.69 -19.82
C LEU A 523 6.62 16.62 -20.75
N HIS A 524 6.97 15.46 -20.20
CA HIS A 524 7.52 14.33 -20.94
C HIS A 524 6.83 13.02 -20.49
N PRO A 525 5.59 12.76 -20.97
CA PRO A 525 4.83 11.57 -20.61
C PRO A 525 5.64 10.28 -20.80
N GLY A 526 5.68 9.43 -19.79
CA GLY A 526 6.51 8.23 -19.75
C GLY A 526 7.86 8.43 -19.06
N ILE A 527 8.22 9.63 -18.64
CA ILE A 527 9.35 9.91 -17.77
C ILE A 527 8.85 10.02 -16.33
N VAL A 528 9.58 9.41 -15.41
CA VAL A 528 9.29 9.44 -13.97
C VAL A 528 10.54 9.85 -13.20
N PHE A 529 10.39 10.74 -12.23
CA PHE A 529 11.41 11.05 -11.24
C PHE A 529 11.24 10.16 -10.02
N GLY A 530 12.34 9.84 -9.33
CA GLY A 530 12.29 9.08 -8.09
C GLY A 530 13.49 9.35 -7.17
N GLY A 531 13.42 8.87 -5.93
CA GLY A 531 14.48 9.03 -4.94
C GLY A 531 14.84 10.49 -4.69
N THR A 532 16.08 10.86 -4.94
CA THR A 532 16.57 12.23 -4.82
C THR A 532 16.52 13.01 -6.14
N GLY A 533 15.67 12.63 -7.08
CA GLY A 533 15.47 13.26 -8.36
C GLY A 533 16.07 12.50 -9.56
N GLN A 534 16.41 11.22 -9.40
CA GLN A 534 16.78 10.38 -10.55
C GLN A 534 15.64 10.38 -11.57
N ARG A 535 16.00 10.56 -12.82
CA ARG A 535 15.08 10.49 -13.97
C ARG A 535 15.08 9.10 -14.57
N PHE A 536 13.92 8.57 -14.88
CA PHE A 536 13.76 7.23 -15.42
C PHE A 536 12.82 7.23 -16.62
N ASP A 537 13.24 6.62 -17.73
CA ASP A 537 12.42 6.44 -18.93
C ASP A 537 11.74 5.08 -18.88
N LEU A 538 10.40 5.08 -18.76
CA LEU A 538 9.61 3.85 -18.68
C LEU A 538 9.56 3.08 -20.01
N ALA A 539 9.72 3.74 -21.14
CA ALA A 539 9.67 3.06 -22.44
C ALA A 539 10.96 2.27 -22.71
N LEU A 540 12.09 2.80 -22.24
CA LEU A 540 13.40 2.17 -22.38
C LEU A 540 13.77 1.32 -21.19
N ASN A 541 13.07 1.50 -20.05
CA ASN A 541 13.37 0.90 -18.75
C ASN A 541 14.81 1.20 -18.27
N VAL A 542 15.24 2.48 -18.38
CA VAL A 542 16.58 2.92 -18.01
C VAL A 542 16.57 4.24 -17.24
N ALA A 543 17.57 4.42 -16.38
CA ALA A 543 17.85 5.72 -15.79
C ALA A 543 18.41 6.69 -16.85
N VAL A 544 17.83 7.90 -16.91
CA VAL A 544 18.29 8.96 -17.80
C VAL A 544 19.46 9.69 -17.13
N PRO A 545 20.65 9.74 -17.76
CA PRO A 545 21.82 10.38 -17.15
C PRO A 545 21.68 11.91 -17.05
N GLY A 546 22.53 12.53 -16.23
CA GLY A 546 22.65 14.00 -16.10
C GLY A 546 21.92 14.60 -14.92
N THR A 547 21.22 13.81 -14.12
CA THR A 547 20.60 14.28 -12.86
C THR A 547 21.62 14.36 -11.72
N THR A 548 21.39 15.25 -10.78
CA THR A 548 22.19 15.40 -9.56
C THR A 548 21.30 15.31 -8.33
N ALA A 549 21.87 14.86 -7.20
CA ALA A 549 21.16 14.89 -5.92
C ALA A 549 21.27 16.27 -5.26
N PRO A 550 20.22 16.73 -4.55
CA PRO A 550 20.28 17.94 -3.74
C PRO A 550 21.36 17.85 -2.68
N GLN A 551 22.13 18.92 -2.49
CA GLN A 551 23.24 18.94 -1.55
C GLN A 551 22.92 19.85 -0.35
N VAL A 552 23.10 19.31 0.86
CA VAL A 552 23.07 20.14 2.09
C VAL A 552 24.33 21.00 2.20
N PRO A 553 24.32 22.09 2.98
CA PRO A 553 25.48 22.92 3.21
C PRO A 553 26.69 22.10 3.68
N LYS A 554 27.89 22.55 3.25
CA LYS A 554 29.15 21.87 3.62
C LYS A 554 29.31 21.81 5.13
N GLY A 555 29.55 20.62 5.66
CA GLY A 555 29.74 20.37 7.10
C GLY A 555 28.45 19.98 7.83
N GLU A 556 27.33 19.94 7.12
CA GLU A 556 26.06 19.44 7.66
C GLU A 556 25.76 18.03 7.13
N THR A 557 25.00 17.27 7.89
CA THR A 557 24.52 15.94 7.49
C THR A 557 23.06 16.05 7.02
N ALA A 558 22.78 15.50 5.85
CA ALA A 558 21.41 15.34 5.38
C ALA A 558 20.66 14.37 6.31
N ARG A 559 19.53 14.82 6.83
CA ARG A 559 18.60 13.96 7.58
C ARG A 559 17.65 13.30 6.61
N ALA A 560 17.25 12.09 6.90
CA ALA A 560 16.38 11.28 6.07
C ALA A 560 15.29 10.62 6.91
N ASP A 561 14.13 10.41 6.32
CA ASP A 561 13.11 9.44 6.74
C ASP A 561 13.04 8.33 5.69
N TRP A 562 12.26 7.30 5.97
CA TRP A 562 12.07 6.18 5.05
C TRP A 562 11.41 6.61 3.73
N THR A 563 10.42 7.51 3.79
CA THR A 563 9.71 8.07 2.64
C THR A 563 9.97 9.58 2.52
N GLN A 564 10.95 9.98 1.72
CA GLN A 564 11.23 11.41 1.49
C GLN A 564 10.42 11.96 0.32
N PRO A 565 9.80 13.15 0.46
CA PRO A 565 8.91 13.69 -0.54
C PRO A 565 9.65 14.22 -1.77
N LEU A 566 9.12 13.86 -2.95
CA LEU A 566 9.53 14.35 -4.26
C LEU A 566 8.26 14.66 -5.07
N VAL A 567 8.04 15.94 -5.42
CA VAL A 567 6.76 16.39 -5.98
C VAL A 567 6.97 17.33 -7.15
N VAL A 568 6.26 17.10 -8.27
CA VAL A 568 6.17 18.06 -9.39
C VAL A 568 5.04 19.05 -9.12
N SER A 569 5.29 20.34 -9.34
CA SER A 569 4.27 21.38 -9.19
C SER A 569 3.24 21.32 -10.33
N ARG A 570 1.96 21.30 -10.00
CA ARG A 570 0.89 21.41 -11.00
C ARG A 570 0.80 22.81 -11.63
N ALA A 571 1.17 23.88 -10.87
CA ALA A 571 1.15 25.25 -11.35
C ALA A 571 2.38 25.62 -12.22
N ASP A 572 3.53 25.00 -12.01
CA ASP A 572 4.72 25.07 -12.85
C ASP A 572 5.28 23.66 -13.07
N PRO A 573 4.88 22.95 -14.12
CA PRO A 573 5.29 21.58 -14.37
C PRO A 573 6.80 21.36 -14.55
N ARG A 574 7.60 22.42 -14.68
CA ARG A 574 9.08 22.34 -14.69
C ARG A 574 9.65 22.24 -13.29
N ALA A 575 8.88 22.68 -12.27
CA ALA A 575 9.36 22.74 -10.90
C ALA A 575 9.19 21.38 -10.20
N LEU A 576 10.30 20.74 -9.90
CA LEU A 576 10.42 19.55 -9.09
C LEU A 576 10.92 19.95 -7.70
N TYR A 577 10.23 19.55 -6.65
CA TYR A 577 10.58 19.81 -5.27
C TYR A 577 11.02 18.53 -4.56
N TYR A 578 12.04 18.66 -3.71
CA TYR A 578 12.55 17.59 -2.85
C TYR A 578 12.76 18.13 -1.42
N GLY A 579 12.46 17.30 -0.41
CA GLY A 579 12.62 17.65 1.00
C GLY A 579 13.50 16.67 1.77
N ASN A 580 14.44 17.23 2.55
CA ASN A 580 15.05 16.62 3.73
C ASN A 580 14.77 17.54 4.92
N GLN A 581 15.74 18.03 5.72
CA GLN A 581 15.49 19.16 6.62
C GLN A 581 15.32 20.50 5.89
N TYR A 582 15.73 20.55 4.63
CA TYR A 582 15.62 21.70 3.73
C TYR A 582 14.70 21.41 2.57
N LEU A 583 14.05 22.44 2.04
CA LEU A 583 13.36 22.34 0.76
C LEU A 583 14.30 22.71 -0.38
N PHE A 584 14.33 21.85 -1.40
CA PHE A 584 15.05 22.09 -2.64
C PHE A 584 14.09 22.13 -3.82
N ARG A 585 14.47 22.88 -4.86
CA ARG A 585 13.76 22.98 -6.13
C ARG A 585 14.71 22.83 -7.30
N SER A 586 14.32 22.04 -8.28
CA SER A 586 14.89 22.01 -9.63
C SER A 586 13.89 22.54 -10.63
N THR A 587 14.34 23.19 -11.72
CA THR A 587 13.50 23.60 -12.87
C THR A 587 14.09 23.15 -14.20
N ASP A 588 15.07 22.27 -14.17
CA ASP A 588 15.83 21.74 -15.29
C ASP A 588 15.89 20.19 -15.27
N SER A 589 14.79 19.55 -14.84
CA SER A 589 14.67 18.10 -14.77
C SER A 589 15.73 17.46 -13.88
N ALA A 590 15.95 18.01 -12.68
CA ALA A 590 16.89 17.55 -11.65
C ALA A 590 18.38 17.62 -12.04
N GLN A 591 18.76 18.41 -13.06
CA GLN A 591 20.16 18.62 -13.38
C GLN A 591 20.84 19.51 -12.33
N THR A 592 20.12 20.54 -11.84
CA THR A 592 20.59 21.40 -10.76
C THR A 592 19.50 21.61 -9.71
N TRP A 593 19.93 21.91 -8.48
CA TRP A 593 19.04 22.15 -7.35
C TRP A 593 19.35 23.47 -6.65
N THR A 594 18.30 24.20 -6.31
CA THR A 594 18.35 25.41 -5.49
C THR A 594 17.75 25.11 -4.12
N LYS A 595 18.52 25.34 -3.05
CA LYS A 595 18.01 25.30 -1.68
C LYS A 595 17.12 26.51 -1.44
N LEU A 596 15.84 26.29 -1.08
CA LEU A 596 14.83 27.34 -0.90
C LEU A 596 14.57 27.72 0.57
N SER A 597 15.08 26.96 1.53
CA SER A 597 14.69 27.17 2.92
C SER A 597 15.85 27.11 3.91
N PRO A 598 15.72 27.70 5.11
CA PRO A 598 16.45 27.22 6.30
C PRO A 598 15.99 25.81 6.68
N ASP A 599 16.52 25.26 7.77
CA ASP A 599 15.93 24.06 8.41
C ASP A 599 14.49 24.39 8.84
N LEU A 600 13.51 23.63 8.30
CA LEU A 600 12.08 23.86 8.51
C LEU A 600 11.48 22.99 9.64
N THR A 601 12.28 22.14 10.24
CA THR A 601 11.87 21.24 11.31
C THR A 601 11.85 21.95 12.67
N ARG A 602 11.33 21.30 13.70
CA ARG A 602 11.35 21.86 15.05
C ARG A 602 12.77 21.92 15.60
N PRO A 603 13.23 23.06 16.15
CA PRO A 603 14.58 23.18 16.69
C PRO A 603 14.83 22.25 17.88
N GLN A 604 13.79 21.98 18.68
CA GLN A 604 13.86 21.15 19.88
C GLN A 604 12.56 20.36 20.05
N PRO A 605 12.34 19.30 19.29
CA PRO A 605 11.09 18.54 19.37
C PRO A 605 10.99 17.74 20.69
N GLY A 606 12.10 17.52 21.40
CA GLY A 606 12.14 16.71 22.61
C GLY A 606 11.93 15.21 22.34
N VAL A 607 11.81 14.46 23.40
CA VAL A 607 11.58 13.01 23.42
C VAL A 607 10.19 12.74 24.01
N PRO A 608 9.34 11.91 23.36
CA PRO A 608 8.05 11.50 23.92
C PRO A 608 8.18 10.81 25.26
N GLN A 609 7.23 11.02 26.14
CA GLN A 609 7.25 10.45 27.50
C GLN A 609 7.22 8.92 27.58
N GLY A 610 6.72 8.25 26.53
CA GLY A 610 6.63 6.79 26.44
C GLY A 610 7.95 6.08 26.14
N LEU A 611 9.02 6.81 25.81
CA LEU A 611 10.31 6.22 25.46
C LEU A 611 11.16 6.02 26.72
N ASP A 612 11.83 4.87 26.81
CA ASP A 612 12.87 4.63 27.79
C ASP A 612 14.20 5.31 27.42
N ALA A 613 15.15 5.32 28.35
CA ALA A 613 16.43 5.98 28.17
C ALA A 613 17.26 5.36 27.00
N ALA A 614 17.13 4.06 26.75
CA ALA A 614 17.87 3.38 25.68
C ALA A 614 17.32 3.78 24.31
N ALA A 615 15.99 3.77 24.14
CA ALA A 615 15.35 4.22 22.90
C ALA A 615 15.53 5.73 22.67
N ALA A 616 15.62 6.53 23.74
CA ALA A 616 15.87 7.96 23.66
C ALA A 616 17.35 8.32 23.40
N ALA A 617 18.28 7.41 23.66
CA ALA A 617 19.72 7.64 23.61
C ALA A 617 20.29 7.69 22.18
N ASP A 618 19.49 7.47 21.15
CA ASP A 618 19.94 7.69 19.76
C ASP A 618 20.34 9.15 19.58
N THR A 619 21.67 9.39 19.52
CA THR A 619 22.26 10.72 19.51
C THR A 619 22.65 11.19 18.11
N GLY A 620 22.18 10.53 17.07
CA GLY A 620 22.67 10.64 15.68
C GLY A 620 22.71 12.04 15.06
N SER A 621 22.13 13.09 15.66
CA SER A 621 22.02 14.40 15.01
C SER A 621 21.93 15.58 15.99
N ASN A 622 22.75 15.62 17.03
CA ASN A 622 22.75 16.72 18.02
C ASN A 622 21.34 17.07 18.58
N GLY A 623 20.46 16.07 18.65
CA GLY A 623 19.08 16.24 19.13
C GLY A 623 18.07 16.74 18.10
N GLN A 624 18.50 17.15 16.91
CA GLN A 624 17.61 17.47 15.79
C GLN A 624 17.44 16.25 14.89
N ARG A 625 16.20 15.71 14.79
CA ARG A 625 15.90 14.49 14.06
C ARG A 625 14.85 14.68 12.97
N GLY A 626 14.07 15.78 13.03
CA GLY A 626 12.95 16.02 12.13
C GLY A 626 13.38 16.21 10.68
N VAL A 627 12.48 15.83 9.76
CA VAL A 627 12.60 15.99 8.31
C VAL A 627 11.30 16.54 7.72
N ILE A 628 11.37 17.09 6.52
CA ILE A 628 10.19 17.38 5.70
C ILE A 628 9.61 16.04 5.26
N TYR A 629 8.34 15.80 5.57
CA TYR A 629 7.63 14.57 5.26
C TYR A 629 6.63 14.74 4.11
N THR A 630 6.11 15.97 3.90
CA THR A 630 5.19 16.28 2.80
C THR A 630 5.43 17.67 2.25
N ILE A 631 5.25 17.81 0.93
CA ILE A 631 5.41 19.08 0.18
C ILE A 631 4.15 19.27 -0.65
N ALA A 632 3.49 20.43 -0.49
CA ALA A 632 2.31 20.80 -1.28
C ALA A 632 2.51 22.16 -1.96
N PRO A 633 3.07 22.20 -3.17
CA PRO A 633 3.08 23.39 -3.99
C PRO A 633 1.64 23.77 -4.36
N SER A 634 1.27 25.03 -4.22
CA SER A 634 -0.07 25.45 -4.60
C SER A 634 -0.33 25.22 -6.10
N PRO A 635 -1.43 24.55 -6.47
CA PRO A 635 -1.78 24.31 -7.87
C PRO A 635 -2.23 25.58 -8.62
N ILE A 636 -2.47 26.69 -7.91
CA ILE A 636 -2.99 27.93 -8.46
C ILE A 636 -2.10 29.16 -8.21
N LEU A 637 -1.09 29.07 -7.35
CA LEU A 637 -0.20 30.18 -7.00
C LEU A 637 1.26 29.70 -6.94
N VAL A 638 1.98 29.79 -8.06
CA VAL A 638 3.35 29.27 -8.24
C VAL A 638 4.32 29.53 -7.08
N PRO A 639 4.42 30.76 -6.49
CA PRO A 639 5.41 31.00 -5.43
C PRO A 639 5.01 30.46 -4.06
N MET A 640 3.83 29.83 -3.94
CA MET A 640 3.32 29.35 -2.67
C MET A 640 3.59 27.85 -2.50
N VAL A 641 4.25 27.49 -1.38
CA VAL A 641 4.52 26.08 -1.04
C VAL A 641 4.27 25.87 0.45
N TRP A 642 3.50 24.83 0.74
CA TRP A 642 3.28 24.30 2.08
C TRP A 642 4.22 23.14 2.36
N ILE A 643 4.72 23.06 3.59
CA ILE A 643 5.62 22.01 4.07
C ILE A 643 5.09 21.43 5.37
N GLY A 644 5.01 20.10 5.46
CA GLY A 644 4.74 19.37 6.69
C GLY A 644 5.94 18.53 7.10
N THR A 645 6.21 18.43 8.40
CA THR A 645 7.33 17.67 8.94
C THR A 645 6.87 16.46 9.76
N ASP A 646 7.73 15.45 9.91
CA ASP A 646 7.50 14.29 10.76
C ASP A 646 7.47 14.65 12.26
N ASP A 647 8.21 15.69 12.65
CA ASP A 647 8.22 16.22 14.02
C ASP A 647 7.10 17.22 14.33
N GLY A 648 6.13 17.39 13.39
CA GLY A 648 4.86 18.05 13.63
C GLY A 648 4.86 19.56 13.41
N ALA A 649 5.66 20.08 12.50
CA ALA A 649 5.58 21.47 12.07
C ALA A 649 4.87 21.60 10.70
N ILE A 650 4.12 22.69 10.52
CA ILE A 650 3.61 23.12 9.21
C ILE A 650 4.21 24.48 8.89
N GLN A 651 4.90 24.59 7.77
CA GLN A 651 5.58 25.79 7.30
C GLN A 651 4.99 26.25 5.96
N LEU A 652 4.95 27.53 5.75
CA LEU A 652 4.43 28.15 4.53
C LEU A 652 5.38 29.20 3.99
N THR A 653 5.64 29.16 2.70
CA THR A 653 6.18 30.29 1.92
C THR A 653 5.17 30.77 0.90
N MET A 654 5.15 32.08 0.63
CA MET A 654 4.32 32.70 -0.41
C MET A 654 5.18 33.42 -1.46
N ASP A 655 6.49 33.30 -1.40
CA ASP A 655 7.45 34.04 -2.22
C ASP A 655 8.65 33.18 -2.69
N ASN A 656 8.40 31.91 -3.02
CA ASN A 656 9.42 30.97 -3.47
C ASN A 656 10.56 30.74 -2.45
N GLY A 657 10.25 30.74 -1.16
CA GLY A 657 11.23 30.48 -0.11
C GLY A 657 11.99 31.71 0.39
N GLY A 658 11.63 32.91 -0.08
CA GLY A 658 12.23 34.18 0.44
C GLY A 658 11.92 34.40 1.92
N HIS A 659 10.70 34.01 2.34
CA HIS A 659 10.27 34.05 3.73
C HIS A 659 9.48 32.77 4.06
N TRP A 660 9.67 32.25 5.28
CA TRP A 660 8.97 31.11 5.82
C TRP A 660 8.20 31.49 7.08
N GLN A 661 6.99 31.01 7.18
CA GLN A 661 6.12 31.21 8.34
C GLN A 661 5.70 29.88 8.92
N ASN A 662 5.89 29.70 10.23
CA ASN A 662 5.32 28.58 10.95
C ASN A 662 3.81 28.82 11.14
N VAL A 663 3.01 27.95 10.55
CA VAL A 663 1.54 27.99 10.57
C VAL A 663 0.94 26.75 11.22
N THR A 664 1.70 26.07 12.04
CA THR A 664 1.29 24.83 12.73
C THR A 664 0.05 25.08 13.59
N PRO A 665 -0.99 24.22 13.53
CA PRO A 665 -2.12 24.28 14.44
C PRO A 665 -1.66 24.26 15.91
N PRO A 666 -2.15 25.15 16.79
CA PRO A 666 -1.72 25.21 18.18
C PRO A 666 -1.94 23.91 18.98
N ALA A 667 -2.88 23.09 18.55
CA ALA A 667 -3.19 21.80 19.18
C ALA A 667 -2.21 20.68 18.81
N MET A 668 -1.34 20.87 17.80
CA MET A 668 -0.35 19.89 17.39
C MET A 668 0.89 19.94 18.30
N THR A 669 1.19 18.82 18.91
CA THR A 669 2.40 18.62 19.72
C THR A 669 3.58 18.20 18.83
N ALA A 670 4.80 18.20 19.37
CA ALA A 670 5.94 17.59 18.70
C ALA A 670 5.65 16.11 18.36
N TRP A 671 6.24 15.65 17.28
CA TRP A 671 6.08 14.29 16.73
C TRP A 671 4.64 13.95 16.29
N SER A 672 3.78 14.96 16.12
CA SER A 672 2.52 14.81 15.37
C SER A 672 2.83 14.83 13.89
N ARG A 673 3.15 13.69 13.29
CA ARG A 673 3.64 13.58 11.91
C ARG A 673 2.60 14.14 10.93
N VAL A 674 2.97 15.14 10.15
CA VAL A 674 2.15 15.66 9.06
C VAL A 674 2.34 14.74 7.86
N THR A 675 1.40 13.82 7.65
CA THR A 675 1.54 12.76 6.65
C THR A 675 1.26 13.22 5.24
N MET A 676 0.30 14.14 5.08
CA MET A 676 -0.02 14.76 3.79
C MET A 676 -0.50 16.18 3.99
N LEU A 677 -0.03 17.06 3.12
CA LEU A 677 -0.60 18.40 2.90
C LEU A 677 -1.22 18.43 1.51
N GLU A 678 -2.39 19.03 1.40
CA GLU A 678 -3.08 19.30 0.14
C GLU A 678 -3.44 20.78 0.06
N ALA A 679 -2.82 21.50 -0.87
CA ALA A 679 -3.18 22.89 -1.15
C ALA A 679 -4.39 22.90 -2.09
N SER A 680 -5.45 23.63 -1.75
CA SER A 680 -6.69 23.61 -2.52
C SER A 680 -6.50 24.03 -3.98
N HIS A 681 -7.20 23.32 -4.87
CA HIS A 681 -7.23 23.60 -6.30
C HIS A 681 -8.09 24.81 -6.67
N PHE A 682 -8.87 25.34 -5.72
CA PHE A 682 -9.89 26.37 -5.97
C PHE A 682 -9.67 27.65 -5.18
N ASP A 683 -8.91 27.60 -4.09
CA ASP A 683 -8.70 28.75 -3.22
C ASP A 683 -7.31 28.66 -2.54
N PHE A 684 -6.38 29.53 -2.89
CA PHE A 684 -5.03 29.51 -2.33
C PHE A 684 -4.98 29.77 -0.82
N ASN A 685 -6.05 30.31 -0.21
CA ASN A 685 -6.15 30.47 1.24
C ASN A 685 -6.44 29.15 1.97
N THR A 686 -6.91 28.14 1.23
CA THR A 686 -7.38 26.87 1.77
C THR A 686 -6.30 25.79 1.59
N ALA A 687 -6.07 25.03 2.65
CA ALA A 687 -5.27 23.83 2.64
C ALA A 687 -5.79 22.81 3.65
N TYR A 688 -5.47 21.54 3.41
CA TYR A 688 -5.81 20.41 4.27
C TYR A 688 -4.53 19.74 4.74
N ALA A 689 -4.54 19.21 5.97
CA ALA A 689 -3.43 18.47 6.54
C ALA A 689 -3.92 17.21 7.23
N SER A 690 -3.50 16.04 6.79
CA SER A 690 -3.62 14.81 7.57
C SER A 690 -2.45 14.69 8.54
N VAL A 691 -2.74 14.24 9.76
CA VAL A 691 -1.76 14.13 10.84
C VAL A 691 -1.90 12.76 11.50
N ASP A 692 -0.79 12.09 11.63
CA ASP A 692 -0.66 10.78 12.26
C ASP A 692 0.07 10.91 13.60
N ARG A 693 -0.53 10.36 14.65
CA ARG A 693 -0.01 10.37 16.02
C ARG A 693 0.07 8.97 16.64
N HIS A 694 -0.09 7.91 15.85
CA HIS A 694 -0.07 6.54 16.37
C HIS A 694 1.24 6.22 17.09
N GLN A 695 2.37 6.79 16.65
CA GLN A 695 3.68 6.66 17.28
C GLN A 695 3.76 7.39 18.64
N LEU A 696 2.76 8.20 18.96
CA LEU A 696 2.54 8.80 20.28
C LEU A 696 1.44 8.07 21.08
N GLN A 697 1.04 6.87 20.65
CA GLN A 697 -0.06 6.07 21.22
C GLN A 697 -1.44 6.75 21.08
N ASP A 698 -1.59 7.64 20.12
CA ASP A 698 -2.83 8.36 19.83
C ASP A 698 -3.31 7.96 18.41
N PHE A 699 -4.27 7.04 18.38
CA PHE A 699 -4.81 6.45 17.16
C PHE A 699 -6.00 7.22 16.58
N GLU A 700 -6.38 8.36 17.19
CA GLU A 700 -7.51 9.13 16.71
C GLU A 700 -7.24 9.72 15.32
N PRO A 701 -8.28 9.85 14.47
CA PRO A 701 -8.12 10.51 13.17
C PRO A 701 -7.90 12.01 13.32
N TYR A 702 -6.94 12.54 12.56
CA TYR A 702 -6.67 13.96 12.50
C TYR A 702 -6.60 14.42 11.04
N ILE A 703 -7.55 15.27 10.64
CA ILE A 703 -7.49 16.07 9.43
C ILE A 703 -7.79 17.50 9.85
N TYR A 704 -6.93 18.44 9.47
CA TYR A 704 -7.11 19.86 9.70
C TYR A 704 -7.35 20.59 8.38
N ARG A 705 -8.21 21.60 8.41
CA ARG A 705 -8.47 22.49 7.29
C ARG A 705 -8.21 23.93 7.73
N THR A 706 -7.51 24.69 6.90
CA THR A 706 -7.42 26.16 6.99
C THR A 706 -8.11 26.80 5.80
N ARG A 707 -8.63 28.03 5.99
CA ARG A 707 -9.20 28.88 4.93
C ARG A 707 -8.61 30.29 4.95
N ASP A 708 -7.50 30.48 5.64
CA ASP A 708 -6.88 31.77 5.90
C ASP A 708 -5.35 31.72 5.92
N VAL A 709 -4.79 30.90 5.02
CA VAL A 709 -3.33 30.66 4.85
C VAL A 709 -2.66 30.20 6.15
N GLY A 710 -3.33 29.32 6.89
CA GLY A 710 -2.80 28.68 8.10
C GLY A 710 -2.85 29.54 9.37
N LYS A 711 -3.53 30.71 9.36
CA LYS A 711 -3.72 31.48 10.59
C LYS A 711 -4.61 30.80 11.59
N THR A 712 -5.65 30.12 11.10
CA THR A 712 -6.53 29.26 11.89
C THR A 712 -6.73 27.91 11.22
N TRP A 713 -6.93 26.89 12.05
CA TRP A 713 -7.18 25.53 11.62
C TRP A 713 -8.38 24.93 12.33
N GLN A 714 -9.18 24.19 11.57
CA GLN A 714 -10.33 23.43 12.07
C GLN A 714 -10.06 21.94 11.90
N ARG A 715 -10.29 21.13 12.93
CA ARG A 715 -10.30 19.66 12.80
C ARG A 715 -11.60 19.23 12.12
N ILE A 716 -11.50 18.44 11.05
CA ILE A 716 -12.59 18.03 10.18
C ILE A 716 -12.62 16.49 10.05
N THR A 717 -13.03 15.78 11.11
CA THR A 717 -12.97 14.31 11.21
C THR A 717 -14.32 13.65 11.51
N LYS A 718 -15.42 14.39 11.46
CA LYS A 718 -16.76 13.85 11.72
C LYS A 718 -17.12 12.76 10.71
N GLY A 719 -17.44 11.56 11.16
CA GLY A 719 -17.75 10.39 10.32
C GLY A 719 -16.56 9.45 10.09
N LEU A 720 -15.32 9.86 10.39
CA LEU A 720 -14.20 8.92 10.47
C LEU A 720 -14.30 8.09 11.76
N PRO A 721 -13.95 6.80 11.71
CA PRO A 721 -14.01 5.94 12.89
C PRO A 721 -12.95 6.34 13.94
N ALA A 722 -13.33 6.30 15.21
CA ALA A 722 -12.40 6.49 16.32
C ALA A 722 -11.35 5.38 16.35
N GLY A 723 -10.13 5.69 16.77
CA GLY A 723 -9.05 4.73 16.86
C GLY A 723 -8.49 4.27 15.50
N VAL A 724 -8.72 5.06 14.43
CA VAL A 724 -8.19 4.80 13.08
C VAL A 724 -7.53 6.05 12.54
N TYR A 725 -6.20 6.08 12.56
CA TYR A 725 -5.42 7.24 12.11
C TYR A 725 -5.44 7.41 10.58
N VAL A 726 -5.15 8.64 10.14
CA VAL A 726 -5.24 9.07 8.74
C VAL A 726 -3.85 9.21 8.15
N HIS A 727 -3.68 8.71 6.91
CA HIS A 727 -2.44 8.83 6.15
C HIS A 727 -2.49 9.96 5.13
N THR A 728 -3.63 10.16 4.48
CA THR A 728 -3.72 11.09 3.36
C THR A 728 -5.06 11.79 3.29
N VAL A 729 -5.04 13.00 2.75
CA VAL A 729 -6.22 13.76 2.33
C VAL A 729 -5.92 14.41 0.98
N LYS A 730 -6.87 14.30 0.04
CA LYS A 730 -6.76 14.89 -1.31
C LYS A 730 -8.05 15.60 -1.71
N GLU A 731 -7.94 16.73 -2.40
CA GLU A 731 -9.07 17.43 -3.01
C GLU A 731 -9.23 17.04 -4.48
N ASP A 732 -10.46 16.76 -4.92
CA ASP A 732 -10.76 16.57 -6.34
C ASP A 732 -10.45 17.85 -7.14
N PRO A 733 -9.61 17.79 -8.19
CA PRO A 733 -9.21 19.00 -8.92
C PRO A 733 -10.34 19.60 -9.78
N MET A 734 -11.49 18.90 -9.93
CA MET A 734 -12.60 19.35 -10.79
C MET A 734 -13.84 19.75 -9.99
N ARG A 735 -13.98 19.28 -8.74
CA ARG A 735 -15.12 19.61 -7.87
C ARG A 735 -14.63 20.14 -6.52
N ARG A 736 -14.86 21.43 -6.28
CA ARG A 736 -14.55 22.06 -4.98
C ARG A 736 -15.29 21.35 -3.84
N GLY A 737 -14.56 21.06 -2.74
CA GLY A 737 -15.10 20.47 -1.54
C GLY A 737 -15.41 18.97 -1.62
N LEU A 738 -15.10 18.31 -2.75
CA LEU A 738 -15.04 16.86 -2.83
C LEU A 738 -13.65 16.44 -2.38
N LEU A 739 -13.58 15.75 -1.24
CA LEU A 739 -12.33 15.30 -0.65
C LEU A 739 -12.30 13.78 -0.50
N PHE A 740 -11.10 13.22 -0.58
CA PHE A 740 -10.83 11.81 -0.30
C PHE A 740 -9.86 11.70 0.88
N ALA A 741 -10.11 10.75 1.79
CA ALA A 741 -9.21 10.47 2.91
C ALA A 741 -8.86 8.99 2.95
N GLY A 742 -7.56 8.71 3.11
CA GLY A 742 -7.02 7.36 3.33
C GLY A 742 -6.62 7.16 4.77
N THR A 743 -7.07 6.05 5.34
CA THR A 743 -6.80 5.67 6.73
C THR A 743 -6.08 4.34 6.82
N GLU A 744 -5.66 3.94 8.00
CA GLU A 744 -5.05 2.63 8.24
C GLU A 744 -5.99 1.44 7.91
N ARG A 745 -7.29 1.69 7.70
CA ARG A 745 -8.27 0.61 7.46
C ARG A 745 -9.11 0.77 6.21
N GLY A 746 -8.92 1.85 5.44
CA GLY A 746 -9.66 2.05 4.20
C GLY A 746 -9.84 3.48 3.75
N ALA A 747 -10.75 3.68 2.79
CA ALA A 747 -10.99 4.92 2.07
C ALA A 747 -12.30 5.60 2.50
N TYR A 748 -12.29 6.93 2.50
CA TYR A 748 -13.44 7.79 2.83
C TYR A 748 -13.57 8.92 1.83
N VAL A 749 -14.78 9.46 1.70
CA VAL A 749 -15.13 10.60 0.84
C VAL A 749 -15.91 11.64 1.61
N SER A 750 -15.67 12.90 1.33
CA SER A 750 -16.47 14.04 1.81
C SER A 750 -16.97 14.84 0.62
N PHE A 751 -18.23 15.28 0.68
CA PHE A 751 -18.88 16.11 -0.33
C PHE A 751 -19.08 17.56 0.11
N ASP A 752 -18.67 17.89 1.32
CA ASP A 752 -18.94 19.14 2.03
C ASP A 752 -17.67 19.77 2.62
N ASP A 753 -16.54 19.65 1.89
CA ASP A 753 -15.27 20.25 2.26
C ASP A 753 -14.70 19.69 3.59
N GLY A 754 -15.00 18.41 3.90
CA GLY A 754 -14.52 17.69 5.07
C GLY A 754 -15.38 17.85 6.33
N ASP A 755 -16.52 18.56 6.27
CA ASP A 755 -17.41 18.73 7.41
C ASP A 755 -18.08 17.40 7.85
N ALA A 756 -18.23 16.44 6.90
CA ALA A 756 -18.61 15.06 7.18
C ALA A 756 -17.93 14.09 6.20
N TRP A 757 -17.57 12.91 6.70
CA TRP A 757 -16.95 11.83 5.93
C TRP A 757 -17.86 10.61 5.85
N LEU A 758 -17.93 10.00 4.68
CA LEU A 758 -18.66 8.77 4.39
C LEU A 758 -17.68 7.68 3.91
N PRO A 759 -17.98 6.39 4.15
CA PRO A 759 -17.14 5.32 3.67
C PRO A 759 -17.09 5.26 2.13
N LEU A 760 -15.90 5.17 1.56
CA LEU A 760 -15.66 4.86 0.15
C LEU A 760 -15.02 3.47 0.01
N GLN A 761 -15.28 2.59 0.98
CA GLN A 761 -14.70 1.26 1.02
C GLN A 761 -15.19 0.40 -0.15
N LEU A 762 -16.47 0.42 -0.46
CA LEU A 762 -17.08 -0.39 -1.53
C LEU A 762 -16.58 -1.85 -1.45
N ASN A 763 -15.94 -2.35 -2.51
CA ASN A 763 -15.31 -3.66 -2.57
C ASN A 763 -13.79 -3.64 -2.27
N LEU A 764 -13.22 -2.51 -1.84
CA LEU A 764 -11.80 -2.47 -1.41
C LEU A 764 -11.65 -3.30 -0.13
N PRO A 765 -10.75 -4.29 -0.07
CA PRO A 765 -10.50 -5.03 1.16
C PRO A 765 -9.99 -4.11 2.28
N THR A 766 -10.16 -4.51 3.53
CA THR A 766 -9.53 -3.80 4.65
C THR A 766 -8.02 -3.77 4.42
N THR A 767 -7.45 -2.58 4.31
CA THR A 767 -6.01 -2.36 4.09
C THR A 767 -5.64 -0.93 4.44
N SER A 768 -4.37 -0.67 4.67
CA SER A 768 -3.84 0.68 4.90
C SER A 768 -3.82 1.47 3.58
N VAL A 769 -4.61 2.55 3.52
CA VAL A 769 -4.69 3.45 2.35
C VAL A 769 -3.73 4.62 2.55
N ARG A 770 -2.64 4.65 1.78
CA ARG A 770 -1.52 5.56 1.99
C ARG A 770 -1.59 6.84 1.17
N ASP A 771 -2.07 6.76 -0.08
CA ASP A 771 -2.12 7.92 -0.96
C ASP A 771 -3.18 7.76 -2.05
N PHE A 772 -3.63 8.87 -2.62
CA PHE A 772 -4.52 8.94 -3.77
C PHE A 772 -3.93 9.81 -4.87
N GLU A 773 -4.23 9.48 -6.11
CA GLU A 773 -4.06 10.37 -7.25
C GLU A 773 -5.37 10.46 -8.04
N VAL A 774 -5.82 11.69 -8.26
CA VAL A 774 -6.99 11.96 -9.11
C VAL A 774 -6.48 12.40 -10.48
N TYR A 775 -6.69 11.55 -11.47
CA TYR A 775 -6.28 11.84 -12.84
C TYR A 775 -7.45 11.75 -13.80
N GLU A 776 -7.77 12.86 -14.47
CA GLU A 776 -8.97 13.01 -15.31
C GLU A 776 -10.23 12.62 -14.52
N ASN A 777 -10.83 11.46 -14.86
CA ASN A 777 -12.03 10.96 -14.17
C ASN A 777 -11.74 9.76 -13.27
N ASP A 778 -10.51 9.33 -13.13
CA ASP A 778 -10.15 8.16 -12.34
C ASP A 778 -9.62 8.57 -10.96
N LEU A 779 -9.97 7.78 -9.95
CA LEU A 779 -9.41 7.86 -8.60
C LEU A 779 -8.51 6.65 -8.36
N VAL A 780 -7.21 6.85 -8.37
CA VAL A 780 -6.21 5.81 -8.12
C VAL A 780 -5.80 5.84 -6.65
N VAL A 781 -5.62 4.68 -6.04
CA VAL A 781 -5.20 4.55 -4.65
C VAL A 781 -3.97 3.66 -4.51
N ALA A 782 -3.01 4.10 -3.69
CA ALA A 782 -1.92 3.27 -3.17
C ALA A 782 -2.31 2.66 -1.84
N THR A 783 -2.22 1.33 -1.74
CA THR A 783 -2.43 0.62 -0.48
C THR A 783 -1.13 -0.03 0.00
N HIS A 784 -0.96 -0.07 1.31
CA HIS A 784 0.19 -0.72 1.92
C HIS A 784 -0.17 -2.16 2.31
N GLY A 785 -0.21 -3.05 1.32
CA GLY A 785 -0.53 -4.46 1.50
C GLY A 785 -1.48 -5.09 0.47
N ARG A 786 -2.06 -4.28 -0.47
CA ARG A 786 -2.95 -4.75 -1.53
C ARG A 786 -2.64 -4.12 -2.89
N GLY A 787 -1.46 -3.49 -3.07
CA GLY A 787 -1.06 -2.86 -4.32
C GLY A 787 -1.89 -1.63 -4.69
N PHE A 788 -2.03 -1.37 -5.99
CA PHE A 788 -2.82 -0.26 -6.52
C PHE A 788 -4.22 -0.70 -6.90
N TRP A 789 -5.19 0.19 -6.66
CA TRP A 789 -6.57 0.07 -7.12
C TRP A 789 -7.04 1.37 -7.77
N VAL A 790 -8.11 1.30 -8.55
CA VAL A 790 -8.71 2.45 -9.21
C VAL A 790 -10.23 2.36 -9.20
N ILE A 791 -10.91 3.47 -8.93
CA ILE A 791 -12.31 3.64 -9.37
C ILE A 791 -12.24 4.29 -10.74
N ASP A 792 -12.58 3.54 -11.76
CA ASP A 792 -12.72 4.06 -13.12
C ASP A 792 -13.95 4.97 -13.18
N ASP A 793 -13.77 6.21 -13.58
CA ASP A 793 -14.79 7.25 -13.72
C ASP A 793 -15.59 7.58 -12.44
N ILE A 794 -15.06 8.54 -11.68
CA ILE A 794 -15.72 9.12 -10.50
C ILE A 794 -16.67 10.28 -10.84
N THR A 795 -17.01 10.48 -12.12
CA THR A 795 -17.91 11.56 -12.55
C THR A 795 -19.24 11.61 -11.78
N PRO A 796 -19.85 10.48 -11.37
CA PRO A 796 -21.02 10.52 -10.50
C PRO A 796 -20.76 11.19 -9.16
N LEU A 797 -19.62 10.95 -8.51
CA LEU A 797 -19.29 11.60 -7.23
C LEU A 797 -19.22 13.13 -7.39
N ARG A 798 -18.77 13.59 -8.55
CA ARG A 798 -18.69 15.03 -8.87
C ARG A 798 -20.04 15.70 -9.08
N GLN A 799 -21.11 14.93 -9.31
CA GLN A 799 -22.46 15.42 -9.58
C GLN A 799 -23.37 15.39 -8.36
N LEU A 800 -23.02 14.62 -7.32
CA LEU A 800 -23.88 14.43 -6.14
C LEU A 800 -24.16 15.75 -5.39
N ASP A 801 -25.44 16.02 -5.15
CA ASP A 801 -25.94 17.15 -4.38
C ASP A 801 -27.23 16.78 -3.62
N ALA A 802 -27.79 17.72 -2.89
CA ALA A 802 -29.03 17.54 -2.14
C ALA A 802 -30.24 17.21 -3.04
N ALA A 803 -30.23 17.66 -4.30
CA ALA A 803 -31.32 17.38 -5.24
C ALA A 803 -31.31 15.92 -5.70
N HIS A 804 -30.10 15.34 -5.90
CA HIS A 804 -29.95 13.92 -6.20
C HIS A 804 -30.45 13.04 -5.06
N LEU A 805 -30.14 13.40 -3.81
CA LEU A 805 -30.59 12.67 -2.64
C LEU A 805 -32.15 12.68 -2.51
N ALA A 806 -32.80 13.77 -2.90
CA ALA A 806 -34.26 13.91 -2.87
C ALA A 806 -34.98 13.17 -4.02
N SER A 807 -34.22 12.80 -5.07
CA SER A 807 -34.79 12.24 -6.30
C SER A 807 -35.14 10.74 -6.15
N GLU A 808 -36.27 10.32 -6.72
CA GLU A 808 -36.64 8.91 -6.79
C GLU A 808 -35.81 8.13 -7.83
N VAL A 809 -35.42 8.81 -8.92
CA VAL A 809 -34.61 8.27 -10.00
C VAL A 809 -33.62 9.34 -10.46
N VAL A 810 -32.36 8.97 -10.62
CA VAL A 810 -31.29 9.80 -11.19
C VAL A 810 -30.70 9.08 -12.39
N LEU A 811 -30.53 9.78 -13.49
CA LEU A 811 -29.60 9.40 -14.57
C LEU A 811 -28.47 10.42 -14.53
N PHE A 812 -27.29 9.98 -14.13
CA PHE A 812 -26.09 10.82 -14.11
C PHE A 812 -25.68 11.18 -15.54
N LYS A 813 -25.10 12.36 -15.72
CA LYS A 813 -24.48 12.70 -17.00
C LYS A 813 -23.23 11.86 -17.17
N PRO A 814 -23.14 11.00 -18.18
CA PRO A 814 -21.92 10.22 -18.44
C PRO A 814 -20.73 11.12 -18.78
N SER A 815 -19.53 10.67 -18.47
CA SER A 815 -18.30 11.25 -19.01
C SER A 815 -18.21 11.02 -20.53
N ASP A 816 -17.35 11.78 -21.21
CA ASP A 816 -17.02 11.48 -22.60
C ASP A 816 -16.31 10.11 -22.66
N ALA A 817 -16.88 9.18 -23.40
CA ALA A 817 -16.31 7.86 -23.60
C ALA A 817 -15.23 7.88 -24.70
N ILE A 818 -14.19 7.08 -24.54
CA ILE A 818 -13.18 6.85 -25.57
C ILE A 818 -13.42 5.45 -26.13
N TYR A 819 -13.61 5.36 -27.45
CA TYR A 819 -13.58 4.06 -28.12
C TYR A 819 -12.13 3.59 -28.16
N TYR A 820 -11.76 2.71 -27.23
CA TYR A 820 -10.42 2.16 -27.17
C TYR A 820 -10.29 0.95 -28.09
N GLN A 821 -9.35 1.00 -29.04
CA GLN A 821 -9.07 -0.13 -29.92
C GLN A 821 -8.19 -1.14 -29.21
N GLN A 822 -8.80 -2.25 -28.77
CA GLN A 822 -8.12 -3.33 -28.09
C GLN A 822 -7.19 -4.10 -29.04
N GLY A 823 -5.95 -4.32 -28.65
CA GLY A 823 -5.02 -5.20 -29.35
C GLY A 823 -5.45 -6.66 -29.31
N GLY A 824 -5.02 -7.43 -30.29
CA GLY A 824 -5.19 -8.90 -30.29
C GLY A 824 -3.96 -9.61 -29.75
N ASP A 825 -4.15 -10.59 -28.88
CA ASP A 825 -3.08 -11.47 -28.42
C ASP A 825 -2.96 -12.68 -29.37
N ASN A 826 -1.87 -12.69 -30.16
CA ASN A 826 -1.53 -13.80 -31.05
C ASN A 826 -0.46 -14.73 -30.46
N GLY A 827 -0.07 -14.49 -29.21
CA GLY A 827 0.90 -15.29 -28.49
C GLY A 827 0.29 -16.53 -27.82
N THR A 828 1.11 -17.25 -27.07
CA THR A 828 0.66 -18.32 -26.19
C THR A 828 -0.25 -17.73 -25.11
N PRO A 829 -1.47 -18.23 -24.95
CA PRO A 829 -2.38 -17.73 -23.91
C PRO A 829 -1.76 -17.91 -22.50
N LEU A 830 -2.01 -16.96 -21.63
CA LEU A 830 -1.71 -17.15 -20.21
C LEU A 830 -2.57 -18.29 -19.64
N GLN A 831 -2.03 -19.01 -18.69
CA GLN A 831 -2.78 -20.02 -17.97
C GLN A 831 -3.91 -19.33 -17.18
N LYS A 832 -5.06 -20.01 -17.05
CA LYS A 832 -6.25 -19.44 -16.42
C LYS A 832 -6.10 -19.12 -14.93
N ASP A 833 -5.14 -19.75 -14.29
CA ASP A 833 -4.77 -19.60 -12.89
C ASP A 833 -3.62 -18.58 -12.66
N GLU A 834 -3.06 -18.00 -13.73
CA GLU A 834 -2.21 -16.82 -13.59
C GLU A 834 -3.04 -15.62 -13.14
N PRO A 835 -2.49 -14.76 -12.25
CA PRO A 835 -3.18 -13.57 -11.77
C PRO A 835 -3.52 -12.62 -12.93
N GLN A 836 -4.75 -12.17 -12.95
CA GLN A 836 -5.26 -11.22 -13.93
C GLN A 836 -6.27 -10.29 -13.25
N ALA A 837 -6.40 -9.08 -13.77
CA ALA A 837 -7.45 -8.14 -13.36
C ALA A 837 -8.20 -7.62 -14.59
N ALA A 838 -9.41 -7.13 -14.39
CA ALA A 838 -10.20 -6.56 -15.45
C ALA A 838 -9.54 -5.29 -16.01
N ASN A 839 -9.68 -5.05 -17.30
CA ASN A 839 -9.45 -3.75 -17.89
C ASN A 839 -10.55 -2.77 -17.46
N PRO A 840 -10.31 -1.44 -17.54
CA PRO A 840 -11.38 -0.47 -17.41
C PRO A 840 -12.46 -0.76 -18.46
N PRO A 841 -13.70 -0.38 -18.19
CA PRO A 841 -14.80 -0.57 -19.15
C PRO A 841 -14.41 -0.06 -20.54
N ASN A 842 -14.71 -0.84 -21.59
CA ASN A 842 -14.48 -0.41 -22.96
C ASN A 842 -15.80 0.13 -23.51
N GLY A 843 -15.95 1.44 -23.52
CA GLY A 843 -17.15 2.13 -23.96
C GLY A 843 -17.63 3.18 -22.97
N ALA A 844 -18.90 3.55 -23.09
CA ALA A 844 -19.52 4.55 -22.26
C ALA A 844 -20.09 3.94 -20.97
N ALA A 845 -19.57 4.38 -19.83
CA ALA A 845 -20.15 4.08 -18.53
C ALA A 845 -21.40 4.97 -18.33
N ILE A 846 -22.54 4.37 -18.02
CA ILE A 846 -23.80 5.05 -17.78
C ILE A 846 -24.28 4.69 -16.39
N ASP A 847 -24.32 5.70 -15.54
CA ASP A 847 -24.66 5.59 -14.14
C ASP A 847 -26.09 6.05 -13.89
N TYR A 848 -26.84 5.27 -13.13
CA TYR A 848 -28.20 5.61 -12.74
C TYR A 848 -28.50 5.13 -11.31
N TYR A 849 -29.46 5.77 -10.68
CA TYR A 849 -29.85 5.49 -9.30
C TYR A 849 -31.36 5.33 -9.18
N PHE A 850 -31.77 4.36 -8.37
CA PHE A 850 -33.15 4.17 -7.92
C PHE A 850 -33.22 4.25 -6.39
N LYS A 851 -34.05 5.14 -5.86
CA LYS A 851 -34.30 5.23 -4.41
C LYS A 851 -35.00 3.99 -3.85
N ALA A 852 -35.85 3.38 -4.66
CA ALA A 852 -36.50 2.10 -4.38
C ALA A 852 -36.45 1.24 -5.64
N ALA A 853 -36.45 -0.09 -5.49
CA ALA A 853 -36.50 -1.00 -6.61
C ALA A 853 -37.64 -0.66 -7.59
N ALA A 854 -37.35 -0.60 -8.87
CA ALA A 854 -38.37 -0.31 -9.88
C ALA A 854 -39.35 -1.47 -10.02
N SER A 855 -40.63 -1.18 -9.90
CA SER A 855 -41.71 -2.20 -9.92
C SER A 855 -42.25 -2.51 -11.32
N GLY A 856 -41.79 -1.80 -12.37
CA GLY A 856 -42.28 -1.92 -13.72
C GLY A 856 -41.20 -2.05 -14.77
N ALA A 857 -41.57 -1.86 -16.02
CA ALA A 857 -40.59 -1.89 -17.13
C ALA A 857 -39.65 -0.70 -17.04
N VAL A 858 -38.35 -1.01 -17.11
CA VAL A 858 -37.27 -0.05 -17.19
C VAL A 858 -36.50 -0.28 -18.47
N THR A 859 -36.28 0.78 -19.23
CA THR A 859 -35.47 0.74 -20.45
C THR A 859 -34.45 1.86 -20.42
N LEU A 860 -33.21 1.56 -20.85
CA LEU A 860 -32.16 2.53 -21.13
C LEU A 860 -31.83 2.43 -22.61
N GLU A 861 -32.15 3.47 -23.36
CA GLU A 861 -31.94 3.56 -24.80
C GLU A 861 -30.80 4.52 -25.09
N ILE A 862 -29.94 4.14 -26.01
CA ILE A 862 -28.91 5.00 -26.58
C ILE A 862 -29.37 5.43 -27.94
N MET A 863 -29.45 6.74 -28.19
CA MET A 863 -29.90 7.34 -29.44
C MET A 863 -28.75 8.11 -30.09
N ASP A 864 -28.65 8.02 -31.41
CA ASP A 864 -27.73 8.85 -32.20
C ASP A 864 -28.22 10.31 -32.30
N ALA A 865 -27.45 11.16 -33.02
CA ALA A 865 -27.77 12.57 -33.20
C ALA A 865 -29.10 12.81 -33.91
N ASP A 866 -29.58 11.87 -34.75
CA ASP A 866 -30.86 11.93 -35.45
C ASP A 866 -32.03 11.41 -34.60
N GLY A 867 -31.78 11.02 -33.35
CA GLY A 867 -32.79 10.49 -32.45
C GLY A 867 -33.14 9.02 -32.67
N LYS A 868 -32.40 8.32 -33.50
CA LYS A 868 -32.61 6.89 -33.75
C LYS A 868 -31.97 6.07 -32.64
N VAL A 869 -32.72 5.10 -32.10
CA VAL A 869 -32.21 4.17 -31.09
C VAL A 869 -31.17 3.22 -31.74
N VAL A 870 -29.96 3.24 -31.23
CA VAL A 870 -28.84 2.39 -31.65
C VAL A 870 -28.60 1.22 -30.71
N HIS A 871 -29.03 1.34 -29.44
CA HIS A 871 -28.95 0.27 -28.46
C HIS A 871 -30.03 0.40 -27.39
N THR A 872 -30.47 -0.72 -26.81
CA THR A 872 -31.47 -0.74 -25.72
C THR A 872 -31.08 -1.79 -24.67
N PHE A 873 -31.06 -1.37 -23.42
CA PHE A 873 -31.05 -2.25 -22.25
C PHE A 873 -32.44 -2.28 -21.65
N SER A 874 -32.91 -3.43 -21.15
CA SER A 874 -34.21 -3.52 -20.45
C SER A 874 -34.20 -4.62 -19.39
N ASN A 875 -34.95 -4.41 -18.31
CA ASN A 875 -35.13 -5.41 -17.26
C ASN A 875 -36.07 -6.58 -17.65
N GLY A 876 -36.76 -6.46 -18.77
CA GLY A 876 -37.66 -7.50 -19.32
C GLY A 876 -37.02 -8.39 -20.39
N ALA A 877 -35.86 -8.01 -20.88
CA ALA A 877 -35.08 -8.86 -21.77
C ALA A 877 -34.33 -9.88 -20.92
N SER A 878 -34.68 -11.15 -21.02
CA SER A 878 -33.70 -12.21 -20.74
C SER A 878 -32.42 -11.78 -21.43
N ALA A 879 -31.29 -11.77 -20.70
CA ALA A 879 -30.00 -11.48 -21.29
C ALA A 879 -29.93 -12.29 -22.60
N GLU A 880 -30.08 -11.60 -23.72
CA GLU A 880 -30.00 -12.29 -25.02
C GLU A 880 -28.62 -12.90 -25.08
N ALA A 881 -28.59 -14.18 -24.84
CA ALA A 881 -27.44 -14.96 -25.23
C ALA A 881 -27.23 -14.63 -26.72
N PRO A 882 -26.05 -14.16 -27.14
CA PRO A 882 -25.83 -13.72 -28.51
C PRO A 882 -26.40 -14.77 -29.45
N ALA A 883 -27.39 -14.35 -30.28
CA ALA A 883 -28.06 -15.20 -31.22
C ALA A 883 -27.03 -15.87 -32.12
N GLY A 884 -26.83 -17.15 -32.00
CA GLY A 884 -25.90 -17.90 -32.84
C GLY A 884 -25.08 -18.94 -32.09
N GLY A 885 -25.66 -20.11 -31.93
CA GLY A 885 -24.94 -21.32 -31.55
C GLY A 885 -24.82 -21.50 -30.06
N ARG A 886 -25.17 -22.66 -29.57
CA ARG A 886 -24.84 -23.17 -28.24
C ARG A 886 -23.33 -23.00 -28.05
N ARG A 887 -22.89 -21.84 -27.49
CA ARG A 887 -21.57 -21.79 -26.91
C ARG A 887 -21.57 -22.85 -25.81
N ARG A 888 -20.77 -23.89 -25.97
CA ARG A 888 -20.38 -24.71 -24.83
C ARG A 888 -19.95 -23.71 -23.74
N PRO A 889 -20.41 -23.86 -22.50
CA PRO A 889 -19.91 -23.01 -21.44
C PRO A 889 -18.39 -23.06 -21.54
N GLY A 890 -17.78 -21.91 -21.89
CA GLY A 890 -16.33 -21.84 -22.05
C GLY A 890 -15.69 -22.15 -20.71
N ILE A 891 -14.58 -22.86 -20.72
CA ILE A 891 -13.74 -22.98 -19.54
C ILE A 891 -13.33 -21.55 -19.15
N PRO A 892 -13.60 -21.11 -17.93
CA PRO A 892 -13.15 -19.78 -17.49
C PRO A 892 -11.63 -19.67 -17.64
N ASN A 893 -11.16 -18.62 -18.25
CA ASN A 893 -9.71 -18.38 -18.41
C ASN A 893 -9.04 -17.91 -17.11
N THR A 894 -9.84 -17.47 -16.13
CA THR A 894 -9.35 -17.03 -14.82
C THR A 894 -10.31 -17.50 -13.74
N THR A 895 -9.83 -17.52 -12.50
CA THR A 895 -10.68 -17.71 -11.34
C THR A 895 -11.59 -16.50 -11.14
N ALA A 896 -12.73 -16.66 -10.47
CA ALA A 896 -13.62 -15.56 -10.11
C ALA A 896 -12.94 -14.50 -9.23
N LEU A 897 -11.84 -14.86 -8.55
CA LEU A 897 -11.02 -13.95 -7.75
C LEU A 897 -10.47 -12.77 -8.56
N TRP A 898 -10.08 -13.04 -9.82
CA TRP A 898 -9.41 -12.04 -10.65
C TRP A 898 -10.38 -11.36 -11.65
N ARG A 899 -11.53 -11.94 -11.90
CA ARG A 899 -12.53 -11.41 -12.83
C ARG A 899 -13.92 -11.39 -12.19
N PRO A 900 -14.39 -10.21 -11.78
CA PRO A 900 -15.78 -10.06 -11.37
C PRO A 900 -16.71 -10.39 -12.54
N ALA A 901 -17.87 -10.95 -12.23
CA ALA A 901 -18.91 -11.18 -13.24
C ALA A 901 -19.38 -9.84 -13.82
N PRO A 902 -19.73 -9.78 -15.13
CA PRO A 902 -20.37 -8.61 -15.71
C PRO A 902 -21.67 -8.32 -14.96
N GLU A 903 -21.90 -7.06 -14.61
CA GLU A 903 -23.14 -6.67 -13.98
C GLU A 903 -24.29 -6.71 -15.01
N PRO A 904 -25.44 -7.33 -14.68
CA PRO A 904 -26.64 -7.25 -15.50
C PRO A 904 -27.26 -5.84 -15.42
N PHE A 905 -28.24 -5.55 -16.30
CA PHE A 905 -29.03 -4.31 -16.18
C PHE A 905 -29.96 -4.41 -14.97
N GLU A 906 -29.50 -3.89 -13.84
CA GLU A 906 -30.16 -4.00 -12.56
C GLU A 906 -31.15 -2.87 -12.32
N THR A 907 -32.21 -3.17 -11.57
CA THR A 907 -33.27 -2.20 -11.22
C THR A 907 -33.62 -2.23 -9.73
N ALA A 908 -32.74 -2.76 -8.92
CA ALA A 908 -32.82 -2.72 -7.45
C ALA A 908 -32.66 -1.28 -6.93
N ALA A 909 -32.90 -1.07 -5.65
CA ALA A 909 -32.58 0.19 -5.00
C ALA A 909 -31.06 0.39 -4.94
N GLY A 910 -30.59 1.62 -5.12
CA GLY A 910 -29.19 1.99 -5.12
C GLY A 910 -28.70 2.49 -6.48
N MET A 911 -27.42 2.75 -6.57
CA MET A 911 -26.76 3.14 -7.80
C MET A 911 -26.34 1.90 -8.59
N HIS A 912 -26.42 2.01 -9.91
CA HIS A 912 -25.99 0.99 -10.85
C HIS A 912 -25.17 1.62 -11.96
N ARG A 913 -24.20 0.88 -12.49
CA ARG A 913 -23.39 1.24 -13.67
C ARG A 913 -23.60 0.21 -14.74
N ILE A 914 -23.91 0.65 -15.95
CA ILE A 914 -23.90 -0.21 -17.14
C ILE A 914 -22.96 0.38 -18.19
N VAL A 915 -22.32 -0.50 -18.96
CA VAL A 915 -21.38 -0.06 -20.01
C VAL A 915 -21.97 -0.36 -21.38
N TRP A 916 -22.08 0.68 -22.19
CA TRP A 916 -22.44 0.55 -23.59
C TRP A 916 -21.16 0.53 -24.44
N LEU A 917 -20.94 -0.58 -25.17
CA LEU A 917 -19.89 -0.66 -26.17
C LEU A 917 -20.36 -0.01 -27.48
N PRO A 918 -19.78 1.12 -27.91
CA PRO A 918 -20.25 1.90 -29.06
C PRO A 918 -19.77 1.29 -30.38
N VAL A 919 -20.35 0.16 -30.79
CA VAL A 919 -20.00 -0.53 -32.02
C VAL A 919 -21.23 -1.00 -32.76
N LYS A 920 -21.14 -1.06 -34.08
CA LYS A 920 -22.12 -1.67 -34.96
C LYS A 920 -21.53 -2.94 -35.53
N ASP A 921 -22.24 -4.06 -35.34
CA ASP A 921 -21.87 -5.32 -36.00
C ASP A 921 -22.20 -5.24 -37.49
N MET A 922 -21.22 -5.52 -38.33
CA MET A 922 -21.47 -5.63 -39.80
C MET A 922 -22.03 -7.01 -40.13
N PRO A 923 -23.00 -7.10 -41.05
CA PRO A 923 -23.43 -8.38 -41.62
C PRO A 923 -22.24 -9.12 -42.24
N ARG A 924 -22.15 -10.41 -42.06
CA ARG A 924 -21.16 -11.22 -42.79
C ARG A 924 -21.39 -11.02 -44.26
N GLY A 925 -20.37 -10.53 -44.98
CA GLY A 925 -20.35 -10.56 -46.44
C GLY A 925 -20.55 -11.95 -46.97
N GLY A 926 -21.21 -12.09 -48.14
CA GLY A 926 -21.64 -13.33 -48.74
C GLY A 926 -20.52 -14.39 -48.95
N PRO A 927 -20.87 -15.57 -49.47
CA PRO A 927 -19.97 -16.71 -49.58
C PRO A 927 -18.85 -16.41 -50.60
N GLY A 928 -17.68 -16.08 -50.11
CA GLY A 928 -16.48 -15.82 -50.93
C GLY A 928 -15.27 -15.23 -50.20
N GLY A 929 -15.42 -14.79 -48.95
CA GLY A 929 -14.31 -14.21 -48.20
C GLY A 929 -13.62 -15.23 -47.31
N GLY A 930 -12.31 -15.40 -47.50
CA GLY A 930 -11.45 -16.33 -46.78
C GLY A 930 -11.57 -16.24 -45.25
N GLY A 931 -11.44 -17.36 -44.58
CA GLY A 931 -11.73 -17.59 -43.19
C GLY A 931 -10.99 -16.71 -42.18
N GLY A 932 -11.59 -15.59 -41.85
CA GLY A 932 -11.24 -14.80 -40.68
C GLY A 932 -12.27 -15.03 -39.53
N PHE A 933 -11.84 -15.51 -38.40
CA PHE A 933 -12.68 -15.79 -37.21
C PHE A 933 -13.07 -14.51 -36.46
N GLY A 934 -13.60 -13.44 -37.08
CA GLY A 934 -14.03 -12.24 -36.43
C GLY A 934 -15.25 -11.56 -37.10
N ARG A 935 -16.21 -11.05 -36.31
CA ARG A 935 -17.19 -10.08 -36.78
C ARG A 935 -16.46 -8.73 -36.95
N ARG A 936 -16.51 -8.12 -38.14
CA ARG A 936 -16.03 -6.73 -38.32
C ARG A 936 -16.98 -5.83 -37.52
N ARG A 937 -16.45 -5.04 -36.61
CA ARG A 937 -17.17 -4.06 -35.81
C ARG A 937 -16.73 -2.68 -36.23
N ILE A 938 -17.68 -1.81 -36.43
CA ILE A 938 -17.42 -0.41 -36.74
C ILE A 938 -17.70 0.42 -35.49
N PRO A 939 -16.75 1.29 -35.05
CA PRO A 939 -17.00 2.19 -33.95
C PRO A 939 -18.10 3.19 -34.29
N LEU A 940 -18.94 3.47 -33.30
CA LEU A 940 -19.94 4.54 -33.34
C LEU A 940 -19.35 5.73 -32.59
N LEU A 941 -18.94 6.76 -33.30
CA LEU A 941 -18.31 7.98 -32.78
C LEU A 941 -19.25 9.16 -32.87
N GLY A 942 -19.03 10.20 -32.03
CA GLY A 942 -19.80 11.44 -32.07
C GLY A 942 -20.78 11.58 -30.89
N ALA A 943 -21.83 12.35 -31.11
CA ALA A 943 -22.80 12.70 -30.08
C ALA A 943 -23.95 11.69 -30.00
N PHE A 944 -24.31 11.29 -28.78
CA PHE A 944 -25.43 10.39 -28.50
C PHE A 944 -26.24 10.94 -27.32
N THR A 945 -27.40 10.34 -27.07
CA THR A 945 -28.24 10.60 -25.89
C THR A 945 -28.55 9.28 -25.20
N ALA A 946 -28.24 9.19 -23.90
CA ALA A 946 -28.73 8.13 -23.03
C ALA A 946 -30.12 8.53 -22.50
N ARG A 947 -31.14 7.68 -22.71
CA ARG A 947 -32.52 7.92 -22.26
C ARG A 947 -33.01 6.76 -21.39
N LEU A 948 -33.15 7.04 -20.10
CA LEU A 948 -33.71 6.11 -19.11
C LEU A 948 -35.21 6.34 -19.01
N THR A 949 -36.02 5.30 -19.20
CA THR A 949 -37.48 5.34 -19.01
C THR A 949 -37.88 4.41 -17.85
N VAL A 950 -38.54 4.95 -16.86
CA VAL A 950 -38.98 4.24 -15.65
C VAL A 950 -40.47 4.55 -15.45
N ASN A 951 -41.37 3.56 -15.47
CA ASN A 951 -42.80 3.73 -15.28
C ASN A 951 -43.41 4.83 -16.19
N GLY A 952 -42.91 4.93 -17.43
CA GLY A 952 -43.37 5.92 -18.42
C GLY A 952 -42.76 7.33 -18.27
N LYS A 953 -41.99 7.60 -17.22
CA LYS A 953 -41.23 8.85 -17.06
C LYS A 953 -39.85 8.71 -17.65
N THR A 954 -39.38 9.71 -18.41
CA THR A 954 -38.12 9.70 -19.10
C THR A 954 -37.12 10.66 -18.49
N TYR A 955 -35.84 10.23 -18.44
CA TYR A 955 -34.67 11.00 -18.05
C TYR A 955 -33.65 10.89 -19.18
N ALA A 956 -33.05 11.98 -19.60
CA ALA A 956 -32.11 11.99 -20.73
C ALA A 956 -30.84 12.76 -20.40
N GLN A 957 -29.69 12.23 -20.83
CA GLN A 957 -28.39 12.86 -20.68
C GLN A 957 -27.60 12.78 -21.98
N PRO A 958 -26.85 13.84 -22.35
CA PRO A 958 -25.96 13.78 -23.52
C PRO A 958 -24.77 12.88 -23.22
N LEU A 959 -24.27 12.22 -24.23
CA LEU A 959 -23.12 11.32 -24.21
C LEU A 959 -22.28 11.55 -25.46
N THR A 960 -20.97 11.63 -25.33
CA THR A 960 -20.03 11.76 -26.46
C THR A 960 -19.12 10.54 -26.52
N VAL A 961 -18.91 9.99 -27.69
CA VAL A 961 -17.91 8.95 -27.93
C VAL A 961 -16.80 9.53 -28.81
N LYS A 962 -15.58 9.54 -28.26
CA LYS A 962 -14.36 10.05 -28.91
C LYS A 962 -13.56 8.90 -29.54
N PRO A 963 -12.81 9.15 -30.62
CA PRO A 963 -11.89 8.18 -31.17
C PRO A 963 -10.71 7.90 -30.21
N ASP A 964 -10.00 6.81 -30.47
CA ASP A 964 -8.77 6.47 -29.75
C ASP A 964 -7.70 7.55 -29.98
N PRO A 965 -7.20 8.22 -28.92
CA PRO A 965 -6.24 9.31 -29.08
C PRO A 965 -4.85 8.86 -29.58
N ARG A 966 -4.61 7.56 -29.62
CA ARG A 966 -3.35 7.01 -30.15
C ARG A 966 -3.25 7.10 -31.67
N GLY A 967 -4.30 7.59 -32.37
CA GLY A 967 -4.28 7.81 -33.79
C GLY A 967 -4.11 6.52 -34.60
N LEU A 968 -4.73 5.42 -34.17
CA LEU A 968 -4.61 4.14 -34.86
C LEU A 968 -5.29 4.20 -36.22
N PRO A 969 -4.59 3.85 -37.35
CA PRO A 969 -5.17 3.83 -38.68
C PRO A 969 -6.30 2.80 -38.74
N GLY A 970 -7.45 3.16 -39.24
CA GLY A 970 -8.58 2.26 -39.45
C GLY A 970 -9.96 2.86 -39.42
N VAL A 971 -10.09 4.19 -39.30
CA VAL A 971 -11.32 4.94 -39.51
C VAL A 971 -10.95 6.22 -40.25
N GLU A 972 -10.18 6.09 -41.35
CA GLU A 972 -10.16 7.11 -42.35
C GLU A 972 -11.33 6.81 -43.29
N ASP A 973 -12.06 7.86 -43.61
CA ASP A 973 -13.13 7.87 -44.60
C ASP A 973 -12.68 7.17 -45.88
N GLU A 974 -13.20 5.98 -46.19
CA GLU A 974 -13.23 5.48 -47.53
C GLU A 974 -14.28 6.33 -48.29
N ASP A 975 -13.94 7.58 -48.52
CA ASP A 975 -14.55 8.35 -49.58
C ASP A 975 -13.51 9.29 -50.22
N ASP A 976 -12.57 8.71 -50.91
CA ASP A 976 -11.90 9.34 -52.02
C ASP A 976 -11.57 8.26 -53.02
N GLY A 977 -12.54 8.12 -53.96
CA GLY A 977 -12.27 7.44 -55.19
C GLY A 977 -11.06 8.06 -55.91
N ASN A 978 -10.04 7.25 -56.07
CA ASN A 978 -9.27 7.33 -57.31
C ASN A 978 -8.64 5.97 -57.64
N ASP A 979 -9.18 5.38 -58.68
CA ASP A 979 -8.47 4.44 -59.53
C ASP A 979 -7.11 5.05 -59.93
N ASP A 980 -6.02 4.27 -59.81
CA ASP A 980 -5.01 4.04 -60.84
C ASP A 980 -3.70 3.51 -60.26
N TYR A 981 -3.38 2.34 -60.70
CA TYR A 981 -2.17 1.51 -60.75
C TYR A 981 -2.11 0.34 -59.77
#